data_e4e0bdeca25f5f1a4cbdf7fd76b64c87
#
_entry.id   e4e0bdeca25f5f1a4cbdf7fd76b64c87
#
_cell.length_a   1.000
_cell.length_b   1.000
_cell.length_c   1.000
_cell.angle_alpha   90.00
_cell.angle_beta   90.00
_cell.angle_gamma   90.00
#
_symmetry.space_group_name_H-M   'P 1'
#
loop_
_entity.id
_entity.type
_entity.pdbx_description
1 polymer ?
#
loop_
_entity_poly.entity_id
_entity_poly.type
_entity_poly.pdbx_seq_one_letter_code
_entity_poly.pdbx_strand_id
1 'polypeptide(L)'
;NNDSVITGYKGIGFKSVFSEAETVYINSGNFSFAFDKKSPVYYNEEDMDIIPWQIKPIWEEKYRLPKEIQEESLFFSAPVGIALNVESQNIIKYDKIITTLLSEPRFALFLRNIGNIRFESAKGDIIEIRKSINGNIVRVSSNEITEDWIIKDYIIPIPEEIQEALQNEKLVPKKLKEATKTKITFAAKIVDGKVVPVQDAVLFTYLPTKVNDFGFKFLVNADFLTTASRESIHFKNIWNRFLFGKIGALLVDWVKSLAEYDGALRLLPKEKYDGENLLTLDFYNSFQKSASELDFIKGQNGNLATQDRIMIDRSDLSKIIGKDLFCSIIDSSRCLPYFDSDEDALKESKLYDSIYSVTTLTVLNAIYNNASFLNWFKDASEDSKASFYDWLINKDTEKRRESIVRVCDNLPVYKFSDKYYFENEIKATQIVVRKGHAKLVPLYKAIGLDCSTNIDELPVVKFYSDKSNKIVYSTFEYIFNHLRDNENFSKWLISAKVTETKILTDWLEEQDTSAQCHDIIVKFIESLPILVFNNETLKRSDIIRPYKKPIISNNRVVRYSDEEKLDETKIIITNKLSGVVALLSKIGFSCSNNIEESPFSKYFRHPKDIDVFNIICEKVKENKNTLNPLEKLTLFNTMKNLTGVGEVKLAQNLLFQNQAHTHRCWLSIMTAYSPNLPQWMYEYTICEEESFPELEPFLVKRDKIFDDIIKNKIDELRKVVPLKEIYLFYKDTWTPGFTKTLIDKYGITDDILEMVSEQDGESKRYLLLKVNKISLDLSKV
;
A
#
# COMPACT_ATOMS: atom_id res chain seq x y z
N ASN A 1 -27.81 -35.65 41.90
CA ASN A 1 -26.55 -35.25 41.31
C ASN A 1 -26.63 -33.78 40.88
N ASN A 2 -26.52 -32.86 41.84
CA ASN A 2 -26.60 -31.41 41.60
C ASN A 2 -25.20 -30.81 41.63
N ASP A 3 -24.39 -31.09 40.61
CA ASP A 3 -23.20 -30.28 40.29
C ASP A 3 -23.64 -29.13 39.35
N SER A 4 -24.66 -28.38 39.75
CA SER A 4 -25.03 -27.17 39.05
C SER A 4 -24.00 -26.09 39.35
N VAL A 5 -23.02 -25.92 38.45
CA VAL A 5 -22.22 -24.73 38.41
C VAL A 5 -23.18 -23.54 38.25
N ILE A 6 -23.22 -22.71 39.25
CA ILE A 6 -24.29 -21.74 39.50
C ILE A 6 -24.13 -20.55 38.56
N THR A 7 -25.10 -20.33 37.69
CA THR A 7 -25.24 -19.11 36.94
C THR A 7 -25.96 -18.09 37.81
N GLY A 8 -25.31 -17.01 38.17
CA GLY A 8 -25.89 -15.93 38.96
C GLY A 8 -25.74 -16.06 40.47
N TYR A 9 -24.75 -15.44 41.01
CA TYR A 9 -24.44 -15.44 42.45
C TYR A 9 -24.73 -14.10 43.16
N LYS A 10 -24.93 -13.02 42.43
CA LYS A 10 -25.20 -11.70 43.03
C LYS A 10 -26.65 -11.45 43.37
N GLY A 11 -27.57 -12.28 42.86
CA GLY A 11 -29.00 -12.15 43.09
C GLY A 11 -29.65 -10.85 42.64
N ILE A 12 -28.94 -10.07 41.84
CA ILE A 12 -29.36 -8.71 41.42
C ILE A 12 -30.03 -8.71 40.04
N GLY A 13 -29.92 -9.81 39.26
CA GLY A 13 -30.44 -9.84 37.89
C GLY A 13 -31.93 -9.51 37.82
N PHE A 14 -32.75 -10.22 38.59
CA PHE A 14 -34.18 -9.92 38.64
C PHE A 14 -34.47 -8.59 39.34
N LYS A 15 -33.70 -8.24 40.38
CA LYS A 15 -33.90 -6.96 41.09
C LYS A 15 -33.66 -5.71 40.22
N SER A 16 -32.91 -5.83 39.13
CA SER A 16 -32.67 -4.71 38.22
C SER A 16 -33.93 -4.24 37.48
N VAL A 17 -34.94 -5.12 37.33
CA VAL A 17 -36.21 -4.73 36.70
C VAL A 17 -36.97 -3.65 37.52
N PHE A 18 -36.75 -3.64 38.81
CA PHE A 18 -37.41 -2.68 39.72
C PHE A 18 -36.78 -1.27 39.69
N SER A 19 -35.61 -1.11 39.07
CA SER A 19 -35.03 0.20 38.85
C SER A 19 -35.57 0.86 37.58
N GLU A 20 -36.07 0.07 36.66
CA GLU A 20 -36.49 0.49 35.32
C GLU A 20 -38.00 0.55 35.15
N ALA A 21 -38.74 -0.19 35.98
CA ALA A 21 -40.20 -0.29 35.86
C ALA A 21 -40.89 0.01 37.20
N GLU A 22 -41.99 0.76 37.16
CA GLU A 22 -42.85 1.00 38.37
C GLU A 22 -43.80 -0.17 38.60
N THR A 23 -44.12 -0.95 37.57
CA THR A 23 -44.95 -2.14 37.69
C THR A 23 -44.30 -3.30 36.91
N VAL A 24 -44.19 -4.46 37.56
CA VAL A 24 -43.62 -5.68 36.96
C VAL A 24 -44.66 -6.78 37.11
N TYR A 25 -45.16 -7.28 35.99
CA TYR A 25 -46.10 -8.40 35.92
C TYR A 25 -45.33 -9.69 35.65
N ILE A 26 -45.70 -10.77 36.37
CA ILE A 26 -45.04 -12.07 36.23
C ILE A 26 -46.13 -13.13 36.11
N ASN A 27 -45.99 -13.96 35.09
CA ASN A 27 -46.74 -15.18 34.91
C ASN A 27 -45.79 -16.38 34.95
N SER A 28 -46.00 -17.37 35.82
CA SER A 28 -45.15 -18.55 35.90
C SER A 28 -45.99 -19.78 36.26
N GLY A 29 -46.28 -20.60 35.29
CA GLY A 29 -47.18 -21.74 35.43
C GLY A 29 -48.58 -21.29 35.90
N ASN A 30 -48.99 -21.72 37.07
CA ASN A 30 -50.29 -21.36 37.66
C ASN A 30 -50.28 -20.07 38.49
N PHE A 31 -49.13 -19.41 38.54
CA PHE A 31 -48.97 -18.20 39.35
C PHE A 31 -48.94 -16.98 38.45
N SER A 32 -49.83 -16.02 38.72
CA SER A 32 -49.84 -14.72 38.10
C SER A 32 -49.84 -13.65 39.19
N PHE A 33 -48.85 -12.76 39.18
CA PHE A 33 -48.69 -11.76 40.22
C PHE A 33 -47.94 -10.53 39.70
N ALA A 34 -48.07 -9.44 40.39
CA ALA A 34 -47.37 -8.22 40.05
C ALA A 34 -46.66 -7.61 41.27
N PHE A 35 -45.66 -6.80 40.97
CA PHE A 35 -45.09 -5.82 41.90
C PHE A 35 -45.45 -4.42 41.35
N ASP A 36 -46.25 -3.68 42.08
CA ASP A 36 -46.73 -2.37 41.66
C ASP A 36 -46.39 -1.33 42.70
N LYS A 37 -45.40 -0.47 42.40
CA LYS A 37 -44.92 0.59 43.29
C LYS A 37 -46.03 1.53 43.81
N LYS A 38 -47.06 1.74 42.98
CA LYS A 38 -48.17 2.64 43.27
C LYS A 38 -49.33 1.97 43.99
N SER A 39 -49.27 0.68 44.23
CA SER A 39 -50.37 -0.03 44.88
C SER A 39 -50.53 0.32 46.35
N PRO A 40 -51.77 0.65 46.79
CA PRO A 40 -52.04 0.99 48.17
C PRO A 40 -51.77 -0.16 49.15
N VAL A 41 -51.62 -1.38 48.67
CA VAL A 41 -51.32 -2.54 49.50
C VAL A 41 -49.99 -2.46 50.24
N TYR A 42 -49.08 -1.58 49.80
CA TYR A 42 -47.76 -1.37 50.42
C TYR A 42 -47.75 -0.22 51.46
N TYR A 43 -48.85 0.52 51.59
CA TYR A 43 -48.96 1.64 52.53
C TYR A 43 -49.94 1.24 53.59
N ASN A 44 -49.49 1.10 54.82
CA ASN A 44 -50.35 0.85 55.98
C ASN A 44 -50.54 2.19 56.71
N GLU A 45 -51.77 2.77 56.66
CA GLU A 45 -52.09 4.04 57.27
C GLU A 45 -52.05 3.99 58.79
N GLU A 46 -52.22 2.82 59.43
CA GLU A 46 -52.25 2.67 60.86
C GLU A 46 -50.87 2.55 61.52
N ASP A 47 -49.87 1.96 60.81
CA ASP A 47 -48.57 1.67 61.41
C ASP A 47 -47.43 2.54 60.87
N MET A 48 -47.66 3.38 59.87
CA MET A 48 -46.63 4.14 59.12
C MET A 48 -45.46 3.31 58.57
N ASP A 49 -45.59 1.98 58.53
CA ASP A 49 -44.59 1.07 57.97
C ASP A 49 -44.75 0.93 56.46
N ILE A 50 -43.72 1.30 55.73
CA ILE A 50 -43.67 1.12 54.29
C ILE A 50 -43.12 -0.26 53.97
N ILE A 51 -43.97 -1.16 53.48
CA ILE A 51 -43.52 -2.44 52.99
C ILE A 51 -42.79 -2.25 51.67
N PRO A 52 -41.51 -2.70 51.54
CA PRO A 52 -40.81 -2.57 50.28
C PRO A 52 -41.56 -3.33 49.17
N TRP A 53 -42.09 -2.60 48.22
CA TRP A 53 -42.92 -3.11 47.11
C TRP A 53 -42.24 -4.19 46.29
N GLN A 54 -40.89 -4.18 46.23
CA GLN A 54 -40.06 -5.17 45.51
C GLN A 54 -39.99 -6.55 46.23
N ILE A 55 -40.55 -6.68 47.44
CA ILE A 55 -40.44 -7.92 48.23
C ILE A 55 -41.75 -8.68 48.26
N LYS A 56 -42.88 -7.97 48.36
CA LYS A 56 -44.21 -8.57 48.53
C LYS A 56 -44.96 -8.57 47.19
N PRO A 57 -45.18 -9.73 46.52
CA PRO A 57 -46.01 -9.77 45.34
C PRO A 57 -47.48 -9.55 45.63
N ILE A 58 -48.19 -9.01 44.65
CA ILE A 58 -49.65 -8.89 44.63
C ILE A 58 -50.17 -9.85 43.61
N TRP A 59 -51.12 -10.75 44.00
CA TRP A 59 -51.76 -11.64 43.07
C TRP A 59 -52.60 -10.88 42.07
N GLU A 60 -52.32 -11.12 40.77
CA GLU A 60 -53.08 -10.52 39.70
C GLU A 60 -53.87 -11.58 38.95
N GLU A 61 -55.13 -11.29 38.74
CA GLU A 61 -55.98 -12.10 37.86
C GLU A 61 -55.91 -11.55 36.43
N LYS A 62 -56.10 -12.38 35.44
CA LYS A 62 -55.95 -12.04 34.02
C LYS A 62 -56.72 -10.79 33.61
N TYR A 63 -57.92 -10.58 34.15
CA TYR A 63 -58.76 -9.42 33.83
C TYR A 63 -58.29 -8.05 34.44
N ARG A 64 -57.32 -8.11 35.34
CA ARG A 64 -56.68 -6.91 35.94
C ARG A 64 -55.41 -6.49 35.23
N LEU A 65 -54.88 -7.33 34.36
CA LEU A 65 -53.72 -7.01 33.55
C LEU A 65 -54.06 -5.98 32.50
N PRO A 66 -53.09 -5.12 32.08
CA PRO A 66 -53.23 -4.25 30.93
C PRO A 66 -53.68 -5.03 29.68
N LYS A 67 -54.46 -4.39 28.80
CA LYS A 67 -55.00 -5.04 27.59
C LYS A 67 -53.89 -5.61 26.72
N GLU A 68 -52.80 -4.91 26.59
CA GLU A 68 -51.61 -5.30 25.82
C GLU A 68 -51.04 -6.64 26.32
N ILE A 69 -51.03 -6.85 27.62
CA ILE A 69 -50.57 -8.13 28.20
C ILE A 69 -51.64 -9.23 28.06
N GLN A 70 -52.94 -8.85 28.19
CA GLN A 70 -54.03 -9.82 28.04
C GLN A 70 -54.10 -10.39 26.62
N GLU A 71 -53.75 -9.56 25.61
CA GLU A 71 -53.76 -9.95 24.20
C GLU A 71 -52.47 -10.69 23.78
N GLU A 72 -51.41 -10.61 24.59
CA GLU A 72 -50.11 -11.26 24.30
C GLU A 72 -50.12 -12.75 24.73
N SER A 73 -50.37 -13.63 23.74
CA SER A 73 -50.44 -15.05 23.98
C SER A 73 -49.15 -15.67 24.52
N LEU A 74 -47.99 -15.17 24.14
CA LEU A 74 -46.69 -15.68 24.59
C LEU A 74 -46.45 -15.42 26.07
N PHE A 75 -47.01 -14.35 26.66
CA PHE A 75 -46.87 -14.07 28.09
C PHE A 75 -47.49 -15.18 28.94
N PHE A 76 -48.56 -15.78 28.48
CA PHE A 76 -49.29 -16.85 29.21
C PHE A 76 -48.82 -18.25 28.81
N SER A 77 -48.39 -18.47 27.60
CA SER A 77 -47.97 -19.78 27.11
C SER A 77 -46.53 -20.14 27.47
N ALA A 78 -45.70 -19.13 27.76
CA ALA A 78 -44.34 -19.34 28.20
C ALA A 78 -44.26 -19.90 29.60
N PRO A 79 -43.25 -20.74 29.95
CA PRO A 79 -43.02 -21.21 31.31
C PRO A 79 -42.87 -20.07 32.33
N VAL A 80 -42.28 -18.96 31.93
CA VAL A 80 -42.20 -17.69 32.67
C VAL A 80 -42.38 -16.53 31.72
N GLY A 81 -43.41 -15.70 31.94
CA GLY A 81 -43.64 -14.43 31.29
C GLY A 81 -43.36 -13.26 32.23
N ILE A 82 -42.61 -12.29 31.83
CA ILE A 82 -42.33 -11.07 32.61
C ILE A 82 -42.66 -9.86 31.71
N ALA A 83 -43.54 -8.99 32.19
CA ALA A 83 -43.82 -7.73 31.51
C ALA A 83 -43.51 -6.55 32.41
N LEU A 84 -42.88 -5.53 31.83
CA LEU A 84 -42.42 -4.35 32.53
C LEU A 84 -43.18 -3.10 32.06
N ASN A 85 -43.76 -2.34 32.95
CA ASN A 85 -44.31 -1.01 32.63
C ASN A 85 -43.16 0.00 32.72
N VAL A 86 -42.65 0.44 31.58
CA VAL A 86 -41.55 1.37 31.47
C VAL A 86 -41.94 2.59 30.63
N GLU A 87 -41.23 3.72 30.82
CA GLU A 87 -41.46 4.91 30.02
C GLU A 87 -41.10 4.70 28.55
N SER A 88 -41.90 5.31 27.64
CA SER A 88 -41.72 5.12 26.18
C SER A 88 -40.33 5.48 25.68
N GLN A 89 -39.68 6.49 26.25
CA GLN A 89 -38.30 6.88 25.91
C GLN A 89 -37.28 5.73 26.23
N ASN A 90 -37.54 4.96 27.27
CA ASN A 90 -36.70 3.87 27.69
C ASN A 90 -36.86 2.66 26.77
N ILE A 91 -38.04 2.46 26.16
CA ILE A 91 -38.25 1.38 25.17
C ILE A 91 -37.32 1.58 23.98
N ILE A 92 -37.21 2.78 23.42
CA ILE A 92 -36.31 3.11 22.29
C ILE A 92 -34.83 2.85 22.67
N LYS A 93 -34.47 3.22 23.90
CA LYS A 93 -33.12 2.97 24.43
C LYS A 93 -32.83 1.47 24.53
N TYR A 94 -33.77 0.69 25.03
CA TYR A 94 -33.63 -0.77 25.16
C TYR A 94 -33.61 -1.46 23.81
N ASP A 95 -34.49 -1.07 22.88
CA ASP A 95 -34.45 -1.58 21.49
C ASP A 95 -33.06 -1.44 20.91
N LYS A 96 -32.46 -0.25 21.04
CA LYS A 96 -31.10 -0.01 20.52
C LYS A 96 -30.04 -0.89 21.20
N ILE A 97 -30.10 -0.98 22.53
CA ILE A 97 -29.14 -1.78 23.32
C ILE A 97 -29.26 -3.26 22.94
N ILE A 98 -30.49 -3.79 22.89
CA ILE A 98 -30.77 -5.21 22.61
C ILE A 98 -30.38 -5.51 21.15
N THR A 99 -30.76 -4.68 20.19
CA THR A 99 -30.38 -4.83 18.78
C THR A 99 -28.86 -4.87 18.61
N THR A 100 -28.15 -3.97 19.27
CA THR A 100 -26.68 -3.96 19.25
C THR A 100 -26.09 -5.21 19.86
N LEU A 101 -26.64 -5.69 20.96
CA LEU A 101 -26.17 -6.92 21.63
C LEU A 101 -26.42 -8.16 20.79
N LEU A 102 -27.60 -8.26 20.17
CA LEU A 102 -28.01 -9.42 19.36
C LEU A 102 -27.48 -9.38 17.91
N SER A 103 -26.88 -8.27 17.48
CA SER A 103 -26.21 -8.21 16.18
C SER A 103 -25.02 -9.19 16.09
N GLU A 104 -24.45 -9.57 17.23
CA GLU A 104 -23.38 -10.56 17.30
C GLU A 104 -23.91 -11.90 17.85
N PRO A 105 -24.08 -12.94 17.01
CA PRO A 105 -24.66 -14.23 17.45
C PRO A 105 -23.81 -14.93 18.53
N ARG A 106 -22.50 -14.64 18.60
CA ARG A 106 -21.61 -15.17 19.65
C ARG A 106 -22.03 -14.80 21.08
N PHE A 107 -22.89 -13.80 21.24
CA PHE A 107 -23.50 -13.47 22.53
C PHE A 107 -24.17 -14.70 23.21
N ALA A 108 -24.83 -15.55 22.41
CA ALA A 108 -25.55 -16.72 22.93
C ALA A 108 -24.65 -17.94 23.16
N LEU A 109 -23.38 -17.88 22.77
CA LEU A 109 -22.48 -19.04 22.71
C LEU A 109 -22.37 -19.78 24.05
N PHE A 110 -22.21 -19.06 25.17
CA PHE A 110 -22.01 -19.62 26.50
C PHE A 110 -23.28 -19.66 27.35
N LEU A 111 -24.43 -19.28 26.81
CA LEU A 111 -25.72 -19.44 27.50
C LEU A 111 -26.09 -20.90 27.52
N ARG A 112 -26.25 -21.49 28.74
CA ARG A 112 -26.32 -22.95 28.91
C ARG A 112 -27.64 -23.56 28.44
N ASN A 113 -28.75 -22.97 28.87
CA ASN A 113 -30.08 -23.53 28.69
C ASN A 113 -30.93 -22.78 27.66
N ILE A 114 -30.32 -21.92 26.89
CA ILE A 114 -30.99 -21.10 25.87
C ILE A 114 -30.55 -21.59 24.51
N GLY A 115 -31.49 -22.12 23.73
CA GLY A 115 -31.27 -22.57 22.36
C GLY A 115 -31.71 -21.55 21.32
N ASN A 116 -32.69 -20.72 21.68
CA ASN A 116 -33.23 -19.68 20.80
C ASN A 116 -33.51 -18.39 21.58
N ILE A 117 -33.17 -17.25 20.98
CA ILE A 117 -33.52 -15.93 21.47
C ILE A 117 -34.21 -15.21 20.33
N ARG A 118 -35.49 -14.83 20.53
CA ARG A 118 -36.23 -13.99 19.60
C ARG A 118 -36.48 -12.63 20.25
N PHE A 119 -36.08 -11.59 19.58
CA PHE A 119 -36.32 -10.22 19.94
C PHE A 119 -37.19 -9.57 18.86
N GLU A 120 -38.23 -8.88 19.27
CA GLU A 120 -39.07 -8.07 18.45
C GLU A 120 -39.04 -6.63 18.98
N SER A 121 -38.60 -5.69 18.14
CA SER A 121 -38.48 -4.29 18.53
C SER A 121 -39.85 -3.63 18.59
N ALA A 122 -39.93 -2.45 19.19
CA ALA A 122 -41.15 -1.63 19.17
C ALA A 122 -41.61 -1.24 17.76
N LYS A 123 -40.75 -1.33 16.75
CA LYS A 123 -41.06 -1.09 15.33
C LYS A 123 -41.45 -2.34 14.56
N GLY A 124 -41.41 -3.50 15.20
CA GLY A 124 -41.72 -4.77 14.57
C GLY A 124 -40.54 -5.46 13.89
N ASP A 125 -39.30 -4.94 14.05
CA ASP A 125 -38.10 -5.62 13.54
C ASP A 125 -37.82 -6.85 14.40
N ILE A 126 -37.56 -8.00 13.75
CA ILE A 126 -37.35 -9.27 14.42
C ILE A 126 -35.89 -9.69 14.26
N ILE A 127 -35.20 -9.95 15.37
CA ILE A 127 -33.90 -10.61 15.42
C ILE A 127 -34.06 -11.96 16.09
N GLU A 128 -33.61 -13.02 15.45
CA GLU A 128 -33.63 -14.36 16.00
C GLU A 128 -32.22 -14.94 16.07
N ILE A 129 -31.77 -15.30 17.26
CA ILE A 129 -30.53 -16.04 17.45
C ILE A 129 -30.87 -17.51 17.76
N ARG A 130 -30.33 -18.40 16.96
CA ARG A 130 -30.46 -19.84 17.14
C ARG A 130 -29.12 -20.46 17.51
N LYS A 131 -29.12 -21.36 18.47
CA LYS A 131 -27.95 -22.13 18.89
C LYS A 131 -28.25 -23.61 18.76
N SER A 132 -27.40 -24.31 18.04
CA SER A 132 -27.43 -25.77 17.94
C SER A 132 -26.08 -26.38 18.33
N ILE A 133 -26.11 -27.56 18.93
CA ILE A 133 -24.92 -28.23 19.43
C ILE A 133 -24.82 -29.58 18.73
N ASN A 134 -23.69 -29.87 18.11
CA ASN A 134 -23.38 -31.13 17.48
C ASN A 134 -22.00 -31.61 17.97
N GLY A 135 -21.96 -32.49 18.95
CA GLY A 135 -20.71 -32.88 19.61
C GLY A 135 -20.05 -31.70 20.31
N ASN A 136 -18.82 -31.39 19.92
CA ASN A 136 -18.06 -30.24 20.42
C ASN A 136 -18.20 -28.97 19.56
N ILE A 137 -18.98 -29.05 18.48
CA ILE A 137 -19.26 -27.90 17.60
C ILE A 137 -20.58 -27.27 18.02
N VAL A 138 -20.54 -25.99 18.27
CA VAL A 138 -21.69 -25.14 18.54
C VAL A 138 -21.86 -24.16 17.38
N ARG A 139 -23.02 -24.27 16.74
CA ARG A 139 -23.42 -23.31 15.70
C ARG A 139 -24.33 -22.26 16.33
N VAL A 140 -23.97 -21.00 16.14
CA VAL A 140 -24.82 -19.86 16.49
C VAL A 140 -25.12 -19.08 15.23
N SER A 141 -26.40 -18.76 15.04
CA SER A 141 -26.84 -17.99 13.86
C SER A 141 -27.76 -16.87 14.29
N SER A 142 -27.64 -15.73 13.63
CA SER A 142 -28.63 -14.66 13.61
C SER A 142 -29.29 -14.62 12.22
N ASN A 143 -30.16 -13.64 11.97
CA ASN A 143 -30.84 -13.50 10.68
C ASN A 143 -29.88 -13.49 9.48
N GLU A 144 -28.67 -12.92 9.65
CA GLU A 144 -27.69 -12.68 8.56
C GLU A 144 -26.37 -13.45 8.75
N ILE A 145 -26.01 -13.78 9.97
CA ILE A 145 -24.68 -14.32 10.31
C ILE A 145 -24.82 -15.73 10.91
N THR A 146 -24.01 -16.65 10.42
CA THR A 146 -23.87 -17.98 11.01
C THR A 146 -22.41 -18.22 11.32
N GLU A 147 -22.13 -18.67 12.55
CA GLU A 147 -20.79 -18.97 13.03
C GLU A 147 -20.76 -20.36 13.67
N ASP A 148 -19.72 -21.11 13.31
CA ASP A 148 -19.40 -22.38 13.92
C ASP A 148 -18.24 -22.25 14.91
N TRP A 149 -18.41 -22.83 16.08
CA TRP A 149 -17.45 -22.75 17.17
C TRP A 149 -17.16 -24.14 17.74
N ILE A 150 -15.86 -24.43 17.91
CA ILE A 150 -15.45 -25.62 18.68
C ILE A 150 -15.30 -25.23 20.14
N ILE A 151 -15.99 -25.94 21.01
CA ILE A 151 -16.03 -25.60 22.43
C ILE A 151 -15.46 -26.76 23.24
N LYS A 152 -14.67 -26.45 24.27
CA LYS A 152 -14.16 -27.40 25.24
C LYS A 152 -14.30 -26.87 26.66
N ASP A 153 -14.90 -27.69 27.50
CA ASP A 153 -15.12 -27.43 28.92
C ASP A 153 -14.02 -28.10 29.74
N TYR A 154 -13.49 -27.37 30.71
CA TYR A 154 -12.58 -27.88 31.73
C TYR A 154 -13.17 -27.64 33.13
N ILE A 155 -13.34 -28.71 33.88
CA ILE A 155 -13.75 -28.65 35.29
C ILE A 155 -12.49 -28.74 36.15
N ILE A 156 -12.23 -27.70 36.91
CA ILE A 156 -10.98 -27.52 37.65
C ILE A 156 -11.28 -27.56 39.16
N PRO A 157 -10.60 -28.40 39.94
CA PRO A 157 -10.67 -28.34 41.40
C PRO A 157 -10.06 -27.03 41.89
N ILE A 158 -10.65 -26.44 42.89
CA ILE A 158 -10.12 -25.24 43.56
C ILE A 158 -9.21 -25.70 44.68
N PRO A 159 -7.90 -25.36 44.66
CA PRO A 159 -6.97 -25.72 45.71
C PRO A 159 -7.38 -25.15 47.08
N GLU A 160 -7.06 -25.84 48.15
CA GLU A 160 -7.37 -25.42 49.53
C GLU A 160 -6.83 -24.03 49.84
N GLU A 161 -5.59 -23.73 49.39
CA GLU A 161 -4.92 -22.43 49.55
C GLU A 161 -5.75 -21.30 48.94
N ILE A 162 -6.37 -21.55 47.78
CA ILE A 162 -7.22 -20.56 47.09
C ILE A 162 -8.55 -20.45 47.85
N GLN A 163 -9.14 -21.56 48.31
CA GLN A 163 -10.38 -21.55 49.07
C GLN A 163 -10.23 -20.77 50.41
N GLU A 164 -9.13 -20.97 51.13
CA GLU A 164 -8.79 -20.23 52.34
C GLU A 164 -8.61 -18.72 52.06
N ALA A 165 -7.89 -18.39 51.00
CA ALA A 165 -7.72 -17.01 50.60
C ALA A 165 -9.06 -16.32 50.23
N LEU A 166 -9.97 -17.05 49.57
CA LEU A 166 -11.29 -16.54 49.20
C LEU A 166 -12.18 -16.28 50.46
N GLN A 167 -12.03 -17.05 51.53
CA GLN A 167 -12.81 -16.82 52.78
C GLN A 167 -12.56 -15.41 53.34
N ASN A 168 -11.33 -14.89 53.23
CA ASN A 168 -10.91 -13.61 53.76
C ASN A 168 -11.26 -12.41 52.83
N GLU A 169 -11.66 -12.69 51.59
CA GLU A 169 -11.98 -11.66 50.58
C GLU A 169 -13.44 -11.17 50.73
N LYS A 170 -13.65 -9.89 51.01
CA LYS A 170 -14.98 -9.29 51.23
C LYS A 170 -15.85 -9.26 49.96
N LEU A 171 -15.25 -9.09 48.81
CA LEU A 171 -15.96 -8.93 47.54
C LEU A 171 -16.35 -10.26 46.87
N VAL A 172 -15.89 -11.39 47.43
CA VAL A 172 -16.17 -12.72 46.88
C VAL A 172 -17.52 -13.22 47.35
N PRO A 173 -18.43 -13.62 46.44
CA PRO A 173 -19.73 -14.16 46.77
C PRO A 173 -19.64 -15.44 47.63
N LYS A 174 -20.58 -15.63 48.58
CA LYS A 174 -20.62 -16.80 49.47
C LYS A 174 -20.56 -18.14 48.70
N LYS A 175 -21.31 -18.24 47.61
CA LYS A 175 -21.33 -19.43 46.77
C LYS A 175 -19.96 -19.77 46.15
N LEU A 176 -19.15 -18.78 45.78
CA LEU A 176 -17.80 -19.02 45.26
C LEU A 176 -16.86 -19.44 46.40
N LYS A 177 -17.06 -18.94 47.60
CA LYS A 177 -16.30 -19.33 48.79
C LYS A 177 -16.57 -20.81 49.17
N GLU A 178 -17.76 -21.30 48.88
CA GLU A 178 -18.18 -22.69 49.13
C GLU A 178 -17.88 -23.64 47.98
N ALA A 179 -17.48 -23.11 46.82
CA ALA A 179 -17.24 -23.91 45.63
C ALA A 179 -15.93 -24.70 45.75
N THR A 180 -16.00 -26.00 45.42
CA THR A 180 -14.83 -26.89 45.39
C THR A 180 -14.27 -27.07 43.98
N LYS A 181 -15.05 -26.69 42.97
CA LYS A 181 -14.69 -26.77 41.54
C LYS A 181 -15.16 -25.52 40.81
N THR A 182 -14.45 -25.16 39.77
CA THR A 182 -14.86 -24.12 38.81
C THR A 182 -14.75 -24.64 37.39
N LYS A 183 -15.39 -23.95 36.45
CA LYS A 183 -15.40 -24.33 35.05
C LYS A 183 -14.74 -23.24 34.19
N ILE A 184 -13.83 -23.64 33.32
CA ILE A 184 -13.31 -22.80 32.25
C ILE A 184 -13.73 -23.39 30.93
N THR A 185 -14.28 -22.58 30.04
CA THR A 185 -14.71 -22.99 28.71
C THR A 185 -13.92 -22.20 27.67
N PHE A 186 -13.28 -22.89 26.74
CA PHE A 186 -12.65 -22.28 25.56
C PHE A 186 -13.56 -22.45 24.35
N ALA A 187 -13.54 -21.45 23.46
CA ALA A 187 -14.22 -21.53 22.17
C ALA A 187 -13.34 -20.94 21.05
N ALA A 188 -13.15 -21.71 19.98
CA ALA A 188 -12.45 -21.29 18.77
C ALA A 188 -13.43 -21.24 17.60
N LYS A 189 -13.35 -20.22 16.79
CA LYS A 189 -14.15 -20.08 15.58
C LYS A 189 -13.64 -21.01 14.49
N ILE A 190 -14.56 -21.63 13.76
CA ILE A 190 -14.27 -22.48 12.61
C ILE A 190 -14.86 -21.85 11.36
N VAL A 191 -14.05 -21.77 10.29
CA VAL A 191 -14.48 -21.38 8.96
C VAL A 191 -13.87 -22.37 7.97
N ASP A 192 -14.69 -22.97 7.12
CA ASP A 192 -14.27 -23.96 6.12
C ASP A 192 -13.40 -25.10 6.68
N GLY A 193 -13.74 -25.57 7.87
CA GLY A 193 -13.02 -26.65 8.54
C GLY A 193 -11.68 -26.25 9.18
N LYS A 194 -11.33 -24.97 9.18
CA LYS A 194 -10.11 -24.41 9.78
C LYS A 194 -10.42 -23.61 11.03
N VAL A 195 -9.51 -23.64 11.97
CA VAL A 195 -9.55 -22.74 13.14
C VAL A 195 -9.09 -21.34 12.74
N VAL A 196 -9.92 -20.34 13.03
CA VAL A 196 -9.66 -18.95 12.68
C VAL A 196 -9.55 -18.10 13.95
N PRO A 197 -8.48 -17.27 14.10
CA PRO A 197 -8.31 -16.41 15.25
C PRO A 197 -9.40 -15.33 15.33
N VAL A 198 -9.92 -15.10 16.51
CA VAL A 198 -10.86 -14.01 16.81
C VAL A 198 -10.07 -12.73 17.03
N GLN A 199 -10.42 -11.66 16.32
CA GLN A 199 -9.68 -10.38 16.44
C GLN A 199 -10.07 -9.61 17.72
N ASP A 200 -11.38 -9.57 18.04
CA ASP A 200 -11.93 -8.83 19.17
C ASP A 200 -12.45 -9.79 20.26
N ALA A 201 -11.56 -10.66 20.70
CA ALA A 201 -11.90 -11.64 21.73
C ALA A 201 -12.07 -10.94 23.08
N VAL A 202 -13.29 -10.97 23.61
CA VAL A 202 -13.61 -10.51 24.96
C VAL A 202 -13.72 -11.70 25.93
N LEU A 203 -13.51 -11.43 27.21
CA LEU A 203 -13.77 -12.43 28.25
C LEU A 203 -15.28 -12.55 28.49
N PHE A 204 -15.72 -13.75 28.80
CA PHE A 204 -17.10 -14.07 29.13
C PHE A 204 -17.24 -14.50 30.59
N THR A 205 -18.29 -14.00 31.22
CA THR A 205 -18.84 -14.54 32.47
C THR A 205 -20.29 -14.93 32.19
N TYR A 206 -20.48 -15.93 31.35
CA TYR A 206 -21.70 -16.30 30.61
C TYR A 206 -22.12 -15.27 29.55
N LEU A 207 -22.06 -14.02 29.89
CA LEU A 207 -22.26 -12.88 29.00
C LEU A 207 -20.91 -12.23 28.66
N PRO A 208 -20.78 -11.58 27.51
CA PRO A 208 -19.55 -10.89 27.18
C PRO A 208 -19.29 -9.74 28.16
N THR A 209 -18.03 -9.56 28.51
CA THR A 209 -17.54 -8.35 29.20
C THR A 209 -17.06 -7.35 28.16
N LYS A 210 -16.57 -6.18 28.58
CA LYS A 210 -15.84 -5.26 27.69
C LYS A 210 -14.32 -5.47 27.72
N VAL A 211 -13.86 -6.54 28.37
CA VAL A 211 -12.43 -6.82 28.57
C VAL A 211 -11.89 -7.59 27.38
N ASN A 212 -11.07 -6.92 26.56
CA ASN A 212 -10.36 -7.48 25.42
C ASN A 212 -8.84 -7.22 25.47
N ASP A 213 -8.34 -6.72 26.60
CA ASP A 213 -6.96 -6.21 26.77
C ASP A 213 -5.89 -7.31 26.78
N PHE A 214 -6.30 -8.59 26.80
CA PHE A 214 -5.37 -9.72 26.90
C PHE A 214 -4.91 -10.27 25.53
N GLY A 215 -5.42 -9.74 24.43
CA GLY A 215 -5.01 -10.12 23.09
C GLY A 215 -5.27 -11.58 22.72
N PHE A 216 -6.19 -12.26 23.43
CA PHE A 216 -6.57 -13.65 23.13
C PHE A 216 -7.11 -13.75 21.69
N LYS A 217 -6.85 -14.88 21.07
CA LYS A 217 -7.32 -15.19 19.71
C LYS A 217 -8.49 -16.18 19.72
N PHE A 218 -9.07 -16.40 20.88
CA PHE A 218 -10.17 -17.30 21.18
C PHE A 218 -11.05 -16.70 22.27
N LEU A 219 -12.24 -17.22 22.45
CA LEU A 219 -13.10 -16.78 23.53
C LEU A 219 -12.90 -17.67 24.77
N VAL A 220 -12.96 -17.05 25.95
CA VAL A 220 -12.87 -17.71 27.24
C VAL A 220 -14.05 -17.32 28.06
N ASN A 221 -14.75 -18.34 28.60
CA ASN A 221 -15.80 -18.17 29.58
C ASN A 221 -15.40 -18.82 30.91
N ALA A 222 -15.44 -18.05 32.00
CA ALA A 222 -15.18 -18.52 33.35
C ALA A 222 -15.91 -17.61 34.36
N ASP A 223 -15.93 -18.05 35.63
CA ASP A 223 -16.56 -17.31 36.73
C ASP A 223 -15.64 -16.15 37.20
N PHE A 224 -15.26 -15.25 36.31
CA PHE A 224 -14.43 -14.10 36.66
C PHE A 224 -15.13 -13.18 37.65
N LEU A 225 -14.40 -12.67 38.62
CA LEU A 225 -14.87 -11.58 39.49
C LEU A 225 -14.78 -10.27 38.75
N THR A 226 -15.95 -9.75 38.41
CA THR A 226 -16.11 -8.52 37.65
C THR A 226 -16.47 -7.35 38.54
N THR A 227 -16.26 -6.13 38.06
CA THR A 227 -16.88 -4.90 38.62
C THR A 227 -18.42 -5.02 38.64
N ALA A 228 -19.08 -4.11 39.32
CA ALA A 228 -20.54 -4.13 39.42
C ALA A 228 -21.23 -3.99 38.06
N SER A 229 -20.67 -3.22 37.15
CA SER A 229 -21.14 -3.02 35.76
C SER A 229 -20.87 -4.24 34.85
N ARG A 230 -20.08 -5.22 35.29
CA ARG A 230 -19.55 -6.33 34.48
C ARG A 230 -18.69 -5.89 33.27
N GLU A 231 -18.31 -4.64 33.18
CA GLU A 231 -17.50 -4.14 32.07
C GLU A 231 -16.01 -4.45 32.22
N SER A 232 -15.53 -4.65 33.46
CA SER A 232 -14.14 -4.97 33.78
C SER A 232 -14.05 -6.09 34.82
N ILE A 233 -12.84 -6.63 34.98
CA ILE A 233 -12.53 -7.66 36.00
C ILE A 233 -11.56 -7.07 37.03
N HIS A 234 -11.52 -7.69 38.23
CA HIS A 234 -10.57 -7.29 39.28
C HIS A 234 -9.17 -7.84 39.01
N PHE A 235 -8.25 -7.03 38.51
CA PHE A 235 -6.92 -7.45 38.06
C PHE A 235 -5.99 -7.99 39.15
N LYS A 236 -6.16 -7.55 40.40
CA LYS A 236 -5.31 -7.95 41.53
C LYS A 236 -5.91 -9.08 42.37
N ASN A 237 -7.15 -9.46 42.10
CA ASN A 237 -7.86 -10.44 42.88
C ASN A 237 -7.29 -11.84 42.68
N ILE A 238 -7.07 -12.57 43.78
CA ILE A 238 -6.47 -13.89 43.79
C ILE A 238 -7.25 -14.93 42.96
N TRP A 239 -8.58 -14.81 42.95
CA TRP A 239 -9.43 -15.69 42.15
C TRP A 239 -9.20 -15.52 40.65
N ASN A 240 -9.20 -14.28 40.18
CA ASN A 240 -8.96 -14.01 38.76
C ASN A 240 -7.51 -14.39 38.36
N ARG A 241 -6.53 -14.19 39.25
CA ARG A 241 -5.15 -14.64 39.04
C ARG A 241 -5.08 -16.18 38.92
N PHE A 242 -5.77 -16.91 39.83
CA PHE A 242 -5.88 -18.37 39.74
C PHE A 242 -6.49 -18.82 38.40
N LEU A 243 -7.61 -18.20 37.98
CA LEU A 243 -8.23 -18.52 36.69
C LEU A 243 -7.27 -18.26 35.51
N PHE A 244 -6.56 -17.11 35.49
CA PHE A 244 -5.62 -16.80 34.41
C PHE A 244 -4.43 -17.76 34.37
N GLY A 245 -3.89 -18.17 35.51
CA GLY A 245 -2.92 -19.25 35.59
C GLY A 245 -3.45 -20.58 35.03
N LYS A 246 -4.68 -20.92 35.32
CA LYS A 246 -5.31 -22.14 34.77
C LYS A 246 -5.61 -22.01 33.27
N ILE A 247 -6.05 -20.83 32.80
CA ILE A 247 -6.25 -20.56 31.37
C ILE A 247 -4.95 -20.76 30.60
N GLY A 248 -3.83 -20.22 31.09
CA GLY A 248 -2.52 -20.39 30.46
C GLY A 248 -2.11 -21.86 30.37
N ALA A 249 -2.23 -22.61 31.47
CA ALA A 249 -1.87 -24.02 31.47
C ALA A 249 -2.77 -24.88 30.55
N LEU A 250 -4.07 -24.64 30.58
CA LEU A 250 -5.06 -25.41 29.81
C LEU A 250 -5.09 -25.07 28.33
N LEU A 251 -4.61 -23.87 27.95
CA LEU A 251 -4.53 -23.47 26.56
C LEU A 251 -3.73 -24.46 25.72
N VAL A 252 -2.60 -24.94 26.24
CA VAL A 252 -1.76 -25.93 25.54
C VAL A 252 -2.47 -27.25 25.34
N ASP A 253 -3.14 -27.78 26.41
CA ASP A 253 -3.92 -28.99 26.29
C ASP A 253 -5.11 -28.85 25.33
N TRP A 254 -5.73 -27.68 25.34
CA TRP A 254 -6.81 -27.41 24.40
C TRP A 254 -6.30 -27.33 22.95
N VAL A 255 -5.23 -26.60 22.66
CA VAL A 255 -4.60 -26.54 21.32
C VAL A 255 -4.20 -27.96 20.88
N LYS A 256 -3.63 -28.77 21.76
CA LYS A 256 -3.36 -30.18 21.49
C LYS A 256 -4.61 -30.92 21.00
N SER A 257 -5.77 -30.69 21.64
CA SER A 257 -7.02 -31.33 21.22
C SER A 257 -7.55 -30.83 19.87
N LEU A 258 -7.02 -29.72 19.37
CA LEU A 258 -7.31 -29.10 18.06
C LEU A 258 -6.25 -29.41 16.99
N ALA A 259 -5.25 -30.23 17.28
CA ALA A 259 -4.10 -30.47 16.41
C ALA A 259 -4.44 -31.04 15.02
N GLU A 260 -5.67 -31.57 14.84
CA GLU A 260 -6.18 -32.04 13.54
C GLU A 260 -6.73 -30.90 12.67
N TYR A 261 -6.92 -29.70 13.23
CA TYR A 261 -7.46 -28.55 12.52
C TYR A 261 -6.34 -27.61 12.09
N ASP A 262 -6.28 -27.28 10.80
CA ASP A 262 -5.43 -26.22 10.29
C ASP A 262 -5.76 -24.90 11.00
N GLY A 263 -4.73 -24.17 11.41
CA GLY A 263 -4.85 -22.89 12.10
C GLY A 263 -4.97 -22.97 13.63
N ALA A 264 -4.97 -24.15 14.25
CA ALA A 264 -5.06 -24.30 15.70
C ALA A 264 -3.93 -23.55 16.44
N LEU A 265 -2.72 -23.55 15.91
CA LEU A 265 -1.58 -22.86 16.51
C LEU A 265 -1.68 -21.32 16.44
N ARG A 266 -2.57 -20.77 15.63
CA ARG A 266 -2.86 -19.32 15.60
C ARG A 266 -3.58 -18.83 16.86
N LEU A 267 -4.06 -19.75 17.70
CA LEU A 267 -4.63 -19.44 19.00
C LEU A 267 -3.57 -19.18 20.08
N LEU A 268 -2.30 -19.53 19.82
CA LEU A 268 -1.20 -19.28 20.74
C LEU A 268 -0.99 -17.78 20.98
N PRO A 269 -0.57 -17.38 22.18
CA PRO A 269 -0.27 -16.00 22.50
C PRO A 269 0.88 -15.47 21.64
N LYS A 270 0.77 -14.22 21.18
CA LYS A 270 1.81 -13.55 20.40
C LYS A 270 3.02 -13.20 21.25
N GLU A 271 4.17 -13.02 20.59
CA GLU A 271 5.45 -12.71 21.24
C GLU A 271 5.41 -11.43 22.08
N LYS A 272 4.73 -10.40 21.57
CA LYS A 272 4.62 -9.11 22.25
C LYS A 272 3.25 -8.94 22.88
N TYR A 273 3.24 -8.89 24.20
CA TYR A 273 2.11 -8.45 24.98
C TYR A 273 2.55 -7.38 25.98
N ASP A 274 2.05 -6.16 25.81
CA ASP A 274 2.48 -4.98 26.58
C ASP A 274 1.76 -4.84 27.95
N GLY A 275 1.10 -5.88 28.41
CA GLY A 275 0.38 -5.84 29.69
C GLY A 275 1.23 -6.23 30.88
N GLU A 276 1.69 -5.28 31.66
CA GLU A 276 2.40 -5.50 32.93
C GLU A 276 1.46 -5.84 34.11
N ASN A 277 0.34 -6.49 33.89
CA ASN A 277 -0.55 -6.85 35.01
C ASN A 277 -0.30 -8.29 35.50
N LEU A 278 -0.66 -8.54 36.75
CA LEU A 278 -0.43 -9.83 37.40
C LEU A 278 -1.18 -10.98 36.71
N LEU A 279 -2.32 -10.72 36.11
CA LEU A 279 -3.10 -11.73 35.39
C LEU A 279 -2.35 -12.21 34.15
N THR A 280 -1.78 -11.30 33.41
CA THR A 280 -0.97 -11.60 32.23
C THR A 280 0.26 -12.40 32.61
N LEU A 281 0.92 -12.01 33.70
CA LEU A 281 2.11 -12.73 34.20
C LEU A 281 1.77 -14.16 34.60
N ASP A 282 0.68 -14.38 35.37
CA ASP A 282 0.25 -15.69 35.81
C ASP A 282 -0.17 -16.57 34.60
N PHE A 283 -0.81 -15.99 33.61
CA PHE A 283 -1.16 -16.65 32.35
C PHE A 283 0.10 -17.12 31.60
N TYR A 284 1.04 -16.21 31.33
CA TYR A 284 2.24 -16.54 30.53
C TYR A 284 3.15 -17.53 31.23
N ASN A 285 3.36 -17.41 32.54
CA ASN A 285 4.21 -18.35 33.28
C ASN A 285 3.65 -19.78 33.21
N SER A 286 2.35 -19.94 33.40
CA SER A 286 1.72 -21.25 33.31
C SER A 286 1.62 -21.78 31.89
N PHE A 287 1.40 -20.92 30.91
CA PHE A 287 1.45 -21.27 29.49
C PHE A 287 2.82 -21.79 29.07
N GLN A 288 3.90 -21.06 29.38
CA GLN A 288 5.26 -21.46 29.03
C GLN A 288 5.64 -22.79 29.68
N LYS A 289 5.28 -22.97 30.96
CA LYS A 289 5.51 -24.25 31.66
C LYS A 289 4.81 -25.40 30.93
N SER A 290 3.51 -25.28 30.65
CA SER A 290 2.75 -26.34 29.98
C SER A 290 3.25 -26.59 28.55
N ALA A 291 3.66 -25.53 27.81
CA ALA A 291 4.18 -25.67 26.46
C ALA A 291 5.54 -26.40 26.41
N SER A 292 6.32 -26.31 27.50
CA SER A 292 7.60 -27.05 27.58
C SER A 292 7.42 -28.54 27.97
N GLU A 293 6.28 -28.87 28.56
CA GLU A 293 6.05 -30.23 29.10
C GLU A 293 5.15 -31.08 28.19
N LEU A 294 4.29 -30.49 27.40
CA LEU A 294 3.28 -31.18 26.60
C LEU A 294 3.63 -31.35 25.14
N ASP A 295 3.35 -32.51 24.58
CA ASP A 295 3.36 -32.75 23.13
C ASP A 295 2.04 -32.21 22.56
N PHE A 296 2.08 -31.07 21.84
CA PHE A 296 0.87 -30.42 21.34
C PHE A 296 0.96 -29.92 19.92
N ILE A 297 2.15 -29.85 19.36
CA ILE A 297 2.36 -29.39 17.97
C ILE A 297 2.40 -30.63 17.08
N LYS A 298 1.49 -30.70 16.10
CA LYS A 298 1.47 -31.82 15.14
C LYS A 298 2.63 -31.66 14.15
N GLY A 299 3.52 -32.64 14.12
CA GLY A 299 4.61 -32.74 13.19
C GLY A 299 4.19 -33.32 11.83
N GLN A 300 5.03 -33.16 10.81
CA GLN A 300 4.78 -33.68 9.46
C GLN A 300 4.57 -35.20 9.42
N ASN A 301 5.13 -35.93 10.37
CA ASN A 301 4.95 -37.38 10.54
C ASN A 301 3.59 -37.79 11.16
N GLY A 302 2.72 -36.79 11.44
CA GLY A 302 1.43 -36.99 12.06
C GLY A 302 1.44 -37.14 13.59
N ASN A 303 2.60 -37.23 14.22
CA ASN A 303 2.74 -37.34 15.67
C ASN A 303 2.78 -35.95 16.32
N LEU A 304 2.33 -35.88 17.57
CA LEU A 304 2.49 -34.69 18.38
C LEU A 304 3.92 -34.60 18.93
N ALA A 305 4.43 -33.39 19.02
CA ALA A 305 5.75 -33.09 19.54
C ALA A 305 5.73 -31.92 20.52
N THR A 306 6.69 -31.87 21.42
CA THR A 306 7.00 -30.71 22.26
C THR A 306 7.65 -29.61 21.42
N GLN A 307 7.62 -28.38 21.90
CA GLN A 307 8.22 -27.23 21.21
C GLN A 307 9.71 -27.39 20.87
N ASP A 308 10.48 -28.08 21.71
CA ASP A 308 11.91 -28.31 21.51
C ASP A 308 12.22 -29.34 20.42
N ARG A 309 11.25 -30.18 20.06
CA ARG A 309 11.34 -31.13 18.94
C ARG A 309 10.81 -30.57 17.62
N ILE A 310 10.27 -29.35 17.64
CA ILE A 310 9.84 -28.66 16.42
C ILE A 310 11.01 -27.84 15.89
N MET A 311 11.09 -27.77 14.57
CA MET A 311 11.95 -26.81 13.86
C MET A 311 11.16 -26.03 12.82
N ILE A 312 11.63 -24.84 12.47
CA ILE A 312 11.05 -23.97 11.46
C ILE A 312 12.05 -23.85 10.30
N ASP A 313 11.60 -24.09 9.09
CA ASP A 313 12.40 -23.91 7.90
C ASP A 313 12.35 -22.46 7.39
N ARG A 314 13.36 -21.66 7.74
CA ARG A 314 13.51 -20.30 7.18
C ARG A 314 14.06 -20.27 5.76
N SER A 315 14.48 -21.42 5.26
CA SER A 315 15.04 -21.51 3.91
C SER A 315 13.98 -21.74 2.85
N ASP A 316 12.83 -22.26 3.21
CA ASP A 316 11.76 -22.76 2.34
C ASP A 316 12.13 -24.00 1.51
N LEU A 317 13.27 -24.63 1.78
CA LEU A 317 13.71 -25.81 1.02
C LEU A 317 12.78 -27.01 1.22
N SER A 318 12.21 -27.14 2.42
CA SER A 318 11.27 -28.23 2.75
C SER A 318 10.05 -28.29 1.83
N LYS A 319 9.65 -27.14 1.26
CA LYS A 319 8.55 -27.05 0.27
C LYS A 319 8.90 -27.69 -1.08
N ILE A 320 10.20 -27.82 -1.36
CA ILE A 320 10.71 -28.34 -2.64
C ILE A 320 11.06 -29.82 -2.50
N ILE A 321 11.83 -30.18 -1.47
CA ILE A 321 12.31 -31.56 -1.29
C ILE A 321 11.38 -32.43 -0.45
N GLY A 322 10.36 -31.83 0.14
CA GLY A 322 9.43 -32.47 1.08
C GLY A 322 9.91 -32.41 2.52
N LYS A 323 8.96 -32.33 3.45
CA LYS A 323 9.22 -32.15 4.88
C LYS A 323 10.00 -33.33 5.49
N ASP A 324 9.69 -34.56 5.07
CA ASP A 324 10.34 -35.77 5.62
C ASP A 324 11.82 -35.85 5.24
N LEU A 325 12.14 -35.62 3.98
CA LEU A 325 13.53 -35.59 3.52
C LEU A 325 14.29 -34.43 4.20
N PHE A 326 13.67 -33.25 4.28
CA PHE A 326 14.27 -32.11 4.95
C PHE A 326 14.65 -32.43 6.41
N CYS A 327 13.72 -33.00 7.17
CA CYS A 327 13.97 -33.41 8.55
C CYS A 327 15.10 -34.45 8.65
N SER A 328 15.14 -35.41 7.74
CA SER A 328 16.20 -36.44 7.72
C SER A 328 17.59 -35.87 7.46
N ILE A 329 17.67 -34.79 6.69
CA ILE A 329 18.92 -34.12 6.32
C ILE A 329 19.40 -33.18 7.43
N ILE A 330 18.48 -32.44 8.04
CA ILE A 330 18.83 -31.39 9.01
C ILE A 330 19.00 -31.99 10.40
N ASP A 331 17.97 -32.62 10.93
CA ASP A 331 17.95 -33.25 12.25
C ASP A 331 16.76 -34.24 12.34
N SER A 332 17.04 -35.51 12.26
CA SER A 332 16.02 -36.58 12.30
C SER A 332 15.29 -36.72 13.65
N SER A 333 15.81 -36.08 14.70
CA SER A 333 15.16 -36.05 16.02
C SER A 333 14.09 -34.97 16.13
N ARG A 334 14.01 -34.06 15.15
CA ARG A 334 13.08 -32.94 15.07
C ARG A 334 12.11 -33.09 13.92
N CYS A 335 11.00 -32.38 13.97
CA CYS A 335 10.02 -32.36 12.92
C CYS A 335 9.60 -30.93 12.53
N LEU A 336 9.14 -30.79 11.29
CA LEU A 336 8.47 -29.59 10.83
C LEU A 336 6.98 -29.65 11.19
N PRO A 337 6.28 -28.51 11.35
CA PRO A 337 4.85 -28.49 11.52
C PRO A 337 4.09 -29.20 10.38
N TYR A 338 2.97 -29.86 10.72
CA TYR A 338 2.15 -30.59 9.75
C TYR A 338 1.53 -29.63 8.72
N PHE A 339 0.79 -28.64 9.18
CA PHE A 339 0.22 -27.62 8.32
C PHE A 339 1.24 -26.52 8.00
N ASP A 340 1.22 -26.00 6.79
CA ASP A 340 2.14 -24.90 6.40
C ASP A 340 1.80 -23.59 7.13
N SER A 341 0.52 -23.36 7.44
CA SER A 341 0.05 -22.23 8.22
C SER A 341 0.56 -22.21 9.67
N ASP A 342 0.92 -23.36 10.22
CA ASP A 342 1.43 -23.50 11.57
C ASP A 342 2.83 -22.93 11.74
N GLU A 343 3.62 -22.97 10.69
CA GLU A 343 4.97 -22.36 10.73
C GLU A 343 4.89 -20.85 10.94
N ASP A 344 3.98 -20.18 10.25
CA ASP A 344 3.76 -18.74 10.42
C ASP A 344 3.15 -18.41 11.79
N ALA A 345 2.21 -19.26 12.26
CA ALA A 345 1.63 -19.12 13.58
C ALA A 345 2.69 -19.24 14.68
N LEU A 346 3.62 -20.19 14.56
CA LEU A 346 4.73 -20.37 15.50
C LEU A 346 5.72 -19.20 15.47
N LYS A 347 6.02 -18.65 14.29
CA LYS A 347 6.88 -17.46 14.15
C LYS A 347 6.30 -16.23 14.85
N GLU A 348 4.98 -16.10 14.86
CA GLU A 348 4.28 -15.01 15.56
C GLU A 348 4.04 -15.28 17.05
N SER A 349 4.27 -16.49 17.51
CA SER A 349 3.94 -16.90 18.88
C SER A 349 5.04 -16.58 19.87
N LYS A 350 4.66 -16.54 21.16
CA LYS A 350 5.59 -16.42 22.29
C LYS A 350 6.61 -17.57 22.41
N LEU A 351 6.38 -18.66 21.67
CA LEU A 351 7.26 -19.84 21.69
C LEU A 351 8.40 -19.75 20.68
N TYR A 352 8.39 -18.74 19.81
CA TYR A 352 9.32 -18.65 18.70
C TYR A 352 10.81 -18.77 19.11
N ASP A 353 11.21 -18.08 20.17
CA ASP A 353 12.58 -18.08 20.64
C ASP A 353 13.09 -19.45 21.16
N SER A 354 12.13 -20.32 21.54
CA SER A 354 12.46 -21.68 22.02
C SER A 354 12.44 -22.73 20.90
N ILE A 355 11.98 -22.38 19.69
CA ILE A 355 11.89 -23.29 18.56
C ILE A 355 13.16 -23.19 17.70
N TYR A 356 13.72 -24.31 17.32
CA TYR A 356 14.91 -24.36 16.48
C TYR A 356 14.62 -23.83 15.06
N SER A 357 15.22 -22.68 14.73
CA SER A 357 15.07 -22.06 13.42
C SER A 357 16.21 -22.46 12.49
N VAL A 358 15.86 -23.17 11.42
CA VAL A 358 16.82 -23.63 10.41
C VAL A 358 17.07 -22.53 9.39
N THR A 359 18.28 -21.99 9.37
CA THR A 359 18.65 -20.93 8.42
C THR A 359 19.04 -21.50 7.06
N THR A 360 18.99 -20.66 6.02
CA THR A 360 19.47 -21.04 4.69
C THR A 360 20.92 -21.53 4.73
N LEU A 361 21.79 -20.92 5.53
CA LEU A 361 23.18 -21.34 5.63
C LEU A 361 23.33 -22.74 6.24
N THR A 362 22.53 -23.03 7.28
CA THR A 362 22.46 -24.37 7.88
C THR A 362 22.06 -25.42 6.84
N VAL A 363 21.06 -25.10 6.04
CA VAL A 363 20.56 -25.98 4.98
C VAL A 363 21.61 -26.21 3.91
N LEU A 364 22.24 -25.15 3.40
CA LEU A 364 23.30 -25.26 2.37
C LEU A 364 24.45 -26.16 2.83
N ASN A 365 24.85 -26.04 4.10
CA ASN A 365 25.90 -26.88 4.66
C ASN A 365 25.44 -28.35 4.86
N ALA A 366 24.16 -28.57 5.19
CA ALA A 366 23.60 -29.89 5.42
C ALA A 366 23.39 -30.68 4.12
N ILE A 367 22.96 -30.03 3.02
CA ILE A 367 22.77 -30.68 1.73
C ILE A 367 24.08 -30.94 0.97
N TYR A 368 25.14 -30.20 1.30
CA TYR A 368 26.46 -30.39 0.67
C TYR A 368 26.97 -31.80 0.95
N ASN A 369 27.22 -32.57 -0.12
CA ASN A 369 27.64 -34.00 -0.08
C ASN A 369 26.69 -34.96 0.68
N ASN A 370 25.44 -34.57 0.95
CA ASN A 370 24.48 -35.41 1.61
C ASN A 370 23.89 -36.46 0.66
N ALA A 371 24.12 -37.74 0.99
CA ALA A 371 23.72 -38.85 0.11
C ALA A 371 22.20 -38.93 -0.13
N SER A 372 21.38 -38.62 0.91
CA SER A 372 19.91 -38.64 0.79
C SER A 372 19.41 -37.52 -0.13
N PHE A 373 20.02 -36.35 -0.04
CA PHE A 373 19.74 -35.24 -0.94
C PHE A 373 20.14 -35.50 -2.36
N LEU A 374 21.35 -36.03 -2.59
CA LEU A 374 21.84 -36.37 -3.94
C LEU A 374 21.01 -37.46 -4.61
N ASN A 375 20.56 -38.47 -3.87
CA ASN A 375 19.64 -39.51 -4.36
C ASN A 375 18.28 -38.87 -4.73
N TRP A 376 17.71 -38.05 -3.86
CA TRP A 376 16.48 -37.33 -4.21
C TRP A 376 16.64 -36.48 -5.47
N PHE A 377 17.74 -35.73 -5.57
CA PHE A 377 17.99 -34.85 -6.72
C PHE A 377 18.10 -35.66 -8.02
N LYS A 378 18.73 -36.83 -7.96
CA LYS A 378 18.82 -37.73 -9.13
C LYS A 378 17.46 -38.20 -9.63
N ASP A 379 16.57 -38.56 -8.70
CA ASP A 379 15.27 -39.17 -9.00
C ASP A 379 14.14 -38.11 -9.10
N ALA A 380 14.40 -36.87 -8.74
CA ALA A 380 13.43 -35.76 -8.77
C ALA A 380 12.98 -35.45 -10.21
N SER A 381 11.75 -34.99 -10.34
CA SER A 381 11.23 -34.47 -11.61
C SER A 381 12.00 -33.21 -12.05
N GLU A 382 11.99 -32.93 -13.35
CA GLU A 382 12.68 -31.75 -13.91
C GLU A 382 12.12 -30.44 -13.30
N ASP A 383 10.80 -30.39 -13.01
CA ASP A 383 10.18 -29.25 -12.35
C ASP A 383 10.68 -29.05 -10.91
N SER A 384 10.88 -30.15 -10.18
CA SER A 384 11.45 -30.13 -8.83
C SER A 384 12.91 -29.67 -8.83
N LYS A 385 13.70 -30.12 -9.81
CA LYS A 385 15.08 -29.67 -10.02
C LYS A 385 15.13 -28.19 -10.35
N ALA A 386 14.27 -27.74 -11.26
CA ALA A 386 14.16 -26.32 -11.61
C ALA A 386 13.80 -25.47 -10.38
N SER A 387 12.78 -25.90 -9.62
CA SER A 387 12.37 -25.22 -8.38
C SER A 387 13.52 -25.14 -7.34
N PHE A 388 14.33 -26.20 -7.23
CA PHE A 388 15.49 -26.20 -6.36
C PHE A 388 16.55 -25.18 -6.81
N TYR A 389 16.81 -25.10 -8.10
CA TYR A 389 17.77 -24.13 -8.63
C TYR A 389 17.25 -22.69 -8.50
N ASP A 390 15.96 -22.45 -8.76
CA ASP A 390 15.32 -21.14 -8.50
C ASP A 390 15.45 -20.74 -7.03
N TRP A 391 15.29 -21.71 -6.12
CA TRP A 391 15.50 -21.50 -4.70
C TRP A 391 16.94 -21.09 -4.40
N LEU A 392 17.94 -21.77 -4.95
CA LEU A 392 19.35 -21.41 -4.75
C LEU A 392 19.67 -19.98 -5.14
N ILE A 393 19.07 -19.49 -6.25
CA ILE A 393 19.26 -18.10 -6.68
C ILE A 393 18.64 -17.12 -5.71
N ASN A 394 17.37 -17.36 -5.40
CA ASN A 394 16.62 -16.46 -4.55
C ASN A 394 17.25 -16.34 -3.15
N LYS A 395 18.06 -17.32 -2.76
CA LYS A 395 18.81 -17.31 -1.49
C LYS A 395 20.24 -16.77 -1.63
N ASP A 396 20.69 -16.38 -2.84
CA ASP A 396 22.01 -15.81 -3.04
C ASP A 396 22.21 -14.49 -2.31
N THR A 397 23.23 -14.46 -1.50
CA THR A 397 23.74 -13.26 -0.85
C THR A 397 25.26 -13.41 -0.77
N GLU A 398 25.97 -12.30 -0.62
CA GLU A 398 27.43 -12.31 -0.50
C GLU A 398 27.93 -13.32 0.56
N LYS A 399 27.26 -13.39 1.72
CA LYS A 399 27.59 -14.31 2.81
C LYS A 399 27.31 -15.79 2.52
N ARG A 400 26.43 -16.10 1.59
CA ARG A 400 25.98 -17.47 1.26
C ARG A 400 26.58 -18.00 -0.03
N ARG A 401 27.14 -17.12 -0.86
CA ARG A 401 27.61 -17.45 -2.20
C ARG A 401 28.58 -18.61 -2.21
N GLU A 402 29.56 -18.63 -1.30
CA GLU A 402 30.52 -19.72 -1.21
C GLU A 402 29.86 -21.09 -0.91
N SER A 403 28.89 -21.12 0.01
CA SER A 403 28.15 -22.34 0.33
C SER A 403 27.27 -22.80 -0.83
N ILE A 404 26.66 -21.87 -1.58
CA ILE A 404 25.88 -22.17 -2.78
C ILE A 404 26.78 -22.77 -3.86
N VAL A 405 27.93 -22.17 -4.10
CA VAL A 405 28.92 -22.70 -5.08
C VAL A 405 29.32 -24.12 -4.71
N ARG A 406 29.64 -24.39 -3.44
CA ARG A 406 29.96 -25.75 -2.99
C ARG A 406 28.86 -26.76 -3.24
N VAL A 407 27.60 -26.40 -2.99
CA VAL A 407 26.47 -27.28 -3.28
C VAL A 407 26.41 -27.57 -4.77
N CYS A 408 26.59 -26.55 -5.59
CA CYS A 408 26.52 -26.65 -7.05
C CYS A 408 27.67 -27.44 -7.67
N ASP A 409 28.86 -27.46 -7.03
CA ASP A 409 30.00 -28.26 -7.49
C ASP A 409 29.68 -29.76 -7.59
N ASN A 410 28.68 -30.22 -6.84
CA ASN A 410 28.27 -31.63 -6.82
C ASN A 410 26.96 -31.89 -7.60
N LEU A 411 26.45 -30.91 -8.32
CA LEU A 411 25.18 -31.01 -9.05
C LEU A 411 25.40 -30.68 -10.53
N PRO A 412 24.67 -31.36 -11.45
CA PRO A 412 24.62 -30.98 -12.84
C PRO A 412 23.80 -29.70 -13.00
N VAL A 413 24.48 -28.57 -13.09
CA VAL A 413 23.87 -27.24 -13.02
C VAL A 413 23.44 -26.66 -14.35
N TYR A 414 23.72 -27.35 -15.45
CA TYR A 414 23.41 -26.87 -16.80
C TYR A 414 22.37 -27.75 -17.45
N LYS A 415 21.28 -27.18 -17.95
CA LYS A 415 20.23 -27.94 -18.64
C LYS A 415 20.21 -27.60 -20.13
N PHE A 416 20.35 -28.61 -20.96
CA PHE A 416 20.18 -28.54 -22.42
C PHE A 416 19.11 -29.55 -22.81
N SER A 417 18.08 -29.09 -23.51
CA SER A 417 16.91 -29.93 -23.80
C SER A 417 16.30 -30.50 -22.52
N ASP A 418 16.28 -31.82 -22.35
CA ASP A 418 15.66 -32.47 -21.19
C ASP A 418 16.68 -33.07 -20.21
N LYS A 419 17.96 -32.68 -20.31
CA LYS A 419 19.02 -33.26 -19.50
C LYS A 419 19.88 -32.20 -18.84
N TYR A 420 20.23 -32.44 -17.56
CA TYR A 420 21.18 -31.60 -16.81
C TYR A 420 22.62 -32.12 -17.02
N TYR A 421 23.54 -31.18 -17.14
CA TYR A 421 24.95 -31.41 -17.39
C TYR A 421 25.83 -30.78 -16.33
N PHE A 422 26.93 -31.40 -16.01
CA PHE A 422 27.98 -30.76 -15.23
C PHE A 422 28.77 -29.78 -16.11
N GLU A 423 29.46 -28.82 -15.46
CA GLU A 423 30.23 -27.79 -16.17
C GLU A 423 31.21 -28.36 -17.20
N ASN A 424 31.91 -29.45 -16.84
CA ASN A 424 32.89 -30.10 -17.67
C ASN A 424 32.30 -30.86 -18.88
N GLU A 425 31.01 -31.05 -18.94
CA GLU A 425 30.30 -31.72 -20.01
C GLU A 425 29.83 -30.74 -21.12
N ILE A 426 29.88 -29.42 -20.86
CA ILE A 426 29.39 -28.39 -21.78
C ILE A 426 30.46 -28.02 -22.82
N LYS A 427 30.07 -27.98 -24.09
CA LYS A 427 30.96 -27.61 -25.19
C LYS A 427 31.12 -26.07 -25.28
N ALA A 428 32.29 -25.63 -25.71
CA ALA A 428 32.67 -24.23 -25.83
C ALA A 428 31.79 -23.38 -26.80
N THR A 429 31.00 -24.02 -27.65
CA THR A 429 30.12 -23.38 -28.63
C THR A 429 28.66 -23.28 -28.20
N GLN A 430 28.34 -23.72 -27.01
CA GLN A 430 26.98 -23.75 -26.51
C GLN A 430 26.74 -22.54 -25.60
N ILE A 431 25.66 -21.81 -25.87
CA ILE A 431 25.18 -20.73 -24.99
C ILE A 431 24.15 -21.29 -24.03
N VAL A 432 24.40 -21.09 -22.75
CA VAL A 432 23.42 -21.33 -21.72
C VAL A 432 22.57 -20.07 -21.59
N VAL A 433 21.32 -20.14 -22.00
CA VAL A 433 20.37 -19.01 -21.93
C VAL A 433 19.49 -19.22 -20.74
N ARG A 434 19.38 -18.22 -19.87
CA ARG A 434 18.50 -18.23 -18.70
C ARG A 434 17.02 -18.17 -19.09
N LYS A 435 16.12 -18.70 -18.22
CA LYS A 435 14.67 -18.71 -18.46
C LYS A 435 14.13 -17.33 -18.82
N GLY A 436 14.51 -16.27 -18.08
CA GLY A 436 14.16 -14.88 -18.38
C GLY A 436 14.73 -14.36 -19.71
N HIS A 437 15.71 -15.05 -20.29
CA HIS A 437 16.34 -14.68 -21.55
C HIS A 437 15.98 -15.62 -22.70
N ALA A 438 15.12 -16.60 -22.45
CA ALA A 438 14.67 -17.58 -23.46
C ALA A 438 14.03 -16.91 -24.69
N LYS A 439 13.41 -15.74 -24.49
CA LYS A 439 12.85 -14.92 -25.57
C LYS A 439 13.90 -14.44 -26.58
N LEU A 440 15.17 -14.36 -26.19
CA LEU A 440 16.27 -13.97 -27.08
C LEU A 440 16.84 -15.12 -27.94
N VAL A 441 16.37 -16.37 -27.75
CA VAL A 441 16.83 -17.49 -28.52
C VAL A 441 16.72 -17.30 -30.04
N PRO A 442 15.62 -16.73 -30.59
CA PRO A 442 15.53 -16.44 -32.02
C PRO A 442 16.60 -15.45 -32.48
N LEU A 443 16.92 -14.45 -31.66
CA LEU A 443 17.97 -13.48 -31.91
C LEU A 443 19.34 -14.17 -31.94
N TYR A 444 19.67 -14.99 -30.91
CA TYR A 444 20.95 -15.73 -30.89
C TYR A 444 21.15 -16.62 -32.09
N LYS A 445 20.10 -17.34 -32.53
CA LYS A 445 20.14 -18.13 -33.74
C LYS A 445 20.38 -17.28 -35.01
N ALA A 446 19.71 -16.12 -35.09
CA ALA A 446 19.85 -15.22 -36.21
C ALA A 446 21.28 -14.64 -36.34
N ILE A 447 21.99 -14.47 -35.24
CA ILE A 447 23.38 -13.97 -35.23
C ILE A 447 24.43 -15.10 -35.23
N GLY A 448 23.99 -16.36 -35.42
CA GLY A 448 24.89 -17.52 -35.59
C GLY A 448 25.46 -18.12 -34.30
N LEU A 449 24.83 -17.80 -33.15
CA LEU A 449 25.22 -18.43 -31.90
C LEU A 449 24.43 -19.72 -31.69
N ASP A 450 25.14 -20.81 -31.35
CA ASP A 450 24.55 -22.10 -31.03
C ASP A 450 23.96 -22.03 -29.61
N CYS A 451 22.64 -22.09 -29.53
CA CYS A 451 21.93 -22.08 -28.27
C CYS A 451 20.93 -23.23 -28.20
N SER A 452 20.78 -23.82 -27.04
CA SER A 452 19.80 -24.87 -26.81
C SER A 452 18.38 -24.33 -27.00
N THR A 453 17.51 -25.16 -27.59
CA THR A 453 16.11 -24.79 -27.84
C THR A 453 15.22 -24.90 -26.59
N ASN A 454 15.63 -25.71 -25.62
CA ASN A 454 14.92 -25.86 -24.32
C ASN A 454 15.81 -25.31 -23.21
N ILE A 455 15.66 -24.02 -22.98
CA ILE A 455 16.51 -23.30 -22.08
C ILE A 455 15.75 -23.04 -20.81
N ASP A 456 15.89 -23.98 -19.88
CA ASP A 456 15.60 -23.67 -18.49
C ASP A 456 16.85 -23.06 -17.90
N GLU A 457 16.67 -21.89 -17.39
CA GLU A 457 17.71 -21.12 -16.80
C GLU A 457 18.18 -21.75 -15.50
N LEU A 458 19.46 -22.11 -15.47
CA LEU A 458 20.11 -22.45 -14.23
C LEU A 458 20.87 -21.24 -13.71
N PRO A 459 20.38 -20.67 -12.64
CA PRO A 459 20.90 -19.49 -12.02
C PRO A 459 22.29 -19.62 -11.46
N VAL A 460 22.67 -20.85 -11.24
CA VAL A 460 23.98 -21.24 -10.72
C VAL A 460 25.10 -20.87 -11.69
N VAL A 461 24.80 -20.76 -12.96
CA VAL A 461 25.72 -20.24 -13.98
C VAL A 461 26.34 -18.92 -13.58
N LYS A 462 25.58 -18.06 -12.89
CA LYS A 462 26.06 -16.79 -12.34
C LYS A 462 27.24 -16.97 -11.36
N PHE A 463 27.31 -18.09 -10.64
CA PHE A 463 28.35 -18.36 -9.66
C PHE A 463 29.63 -18.92 -10.28
N TYR A 464 29.54 -19.41 -11.52
CA TYR A 464 30.66 -20.01 -12.25
C TYR A 464 31.21 -19.10 -13.34
N SER A 465 30.59 -17.93 -13.62
CA SER A 465 31.01 -17.04 -14.70
C SER A 465 32.48 -16.63 -14.66
N ASP A 466 33.07 -16.56 -13.48
CA ASP A 466 34.45 -16.14 -13.29
C ASP A 466 35.47 -17.27 -13.49
N LYS A 467 35.03 -18.52 -13.58
CA LYS A 467 35.94 -19.70 -13.60
C LYS A 467 36.09 -20.35 -14.94
N SER A 468 35.27 -20.06 -15.94
CA SER A 468 35.30 -20.75 -17.23
C SER A 468 35.22 -19.78 -18.42
N ASN A 469 36.32 -19.63 -19.17
CA ASN A 469 36.40 -18.89 -20.44
C ASN A 469 35.71 -19.60 -21.62
N LYS A 470 35.00 -20.69 -21.38
CA LYS A 470 34.50 -21.58 -22.45
C LYS A 470 32.97 -21.51 -22.59
N ILE A 471 32.24 -20.96 -21.64
CA ILE A 471 30.78 -20.95 -21.62
C ILE A 471 30.28 -19.53 -21.71
N VAL A 472 29.39 -19.28 -22.64
CA VAL A 472 28.71 -17.98 -22.74
C VAL A 472 27.57 -17.96 -21.71
N TYR A 473 27.75 -17.22 -20.65
CA TYR A 473 26.77 -17.09 -19.60
C TYR A 473 25.76 -16.01 -19.96
N SER A 474 24.49 -16.29 -19.76
CA SER A 474 23.43 -15.33 -20.01
C SER A 474 23.17 -14.41 -18.83
N THR A 475 24.24 -13.86 -18.25
CA THR A 475 24.07 -12.73 -17.33
C THR A 475 23.75 -11.48 -18.13
N PHE A 476 23.01 -10.58 -17.52
CA PHE A 476 22.57 -9.32 -18.09
C PHE A 476 23.73 -8.52 -18.75
N GLU A 477 24.81 -8.27 -18.01
CA GLU A 477 26.02 -7.58 -18.54
C GLU A 477 26.74 -8.40 -19.61
N TYR A 478 26.80 -9.70 -19.45
CA TYR A 478 27.46 -10.58 -20.40
C TYR A 478 26.75 -10.58 -21.75
N ILE A 479 25.41 -10.65 -21.75
CA ILE A 479 24.61 -10.57 -22.98
C ILE A 479 24.88 -9.26 -23.70
N PHE A 480 24.90 -8.14 -22.98
CA PHE A 480 25.16 -6.84 -23.59
C PHE A 480 26.55 -6.74 -24.22
N ASN A 481 27.56 -7.17 -23.51
CA ASN A 481 28.92 -7.17 -24.04
C ASN A 481 29.02 -8.09 -25.28
N HIS A 482 28.42 -9.25 -25.20
CA HIS A 482 28.45 -10.20 -26.28
C HIS A 482 27.70 -9.72 -27.54
N LEU A 483 26.51 -9.16 -27.38
CA LEU A 483 25.74 -8.57 -28.47
C LEU A 483 26.45 -7.32 -29.05
N ARG A 484 26.96 -6.44 -28.19
CA ARG A 484 27.66 -5.22 -28.63
C ARG A 484 28.87 -5.53 -29.50
N ASP A 485 29.64 -6.57 -29.14
CA ASP A 485 30.89 -6.94 -29.80
C ASP A 485 30.69 -7.92 -30.97
N ASN A 486 29.45 -8.33 -31.25
CA ASN A 486 29.12 -9.25 -32.33
C ASN A 486 28.74 -8.48 -33.60
N GLU A 487 29.56 -8.64 -34.66
CA GLU A 487 29.31 -7.97 -35.95
C GLU A 487 27.99 -8.42 -36.61
N ASN A 488 27.59 -9.65 -36.43
CA ASN A 488 26.34 -10.16 -36.99
C ASN A 488 25.12 -9.55 -36.28
N PHE A 489 25.25 -9.20 -34.99
CA PHE A 489 24.20 -8.50 -34.27
C PHE A 489 23.99 -7.07 -34.82
N SER A 490 25.06 -6.34 -35.08
CA SER A 490 24.97 -5.02 -35.70
C SER A 490 24.32 -5.09 -37.10
N LYS A 491 24.68 -6.08 -37.90
CA LYS A 491 24.07 -6.31 -39.22
C LYS A 491 22.59 -6.70 -39.10
N TRP A 492 22.25 -7.57 -38.14
CA TRP A 492 20.87 -7.96 -37.85
C TRP A 492 20.05 -6.74 -37.40
N LEU A 493 20.58 -5.92 -36.51
CA LEU A 493 19.88 -4.75 -35.96
C LEU A 493 19.48 -3.73 -37.07
N ILE A 494 20.33 -3.59 -38.09
CA ILE A 494 20.07 -2.69 -39.22
C ILE A 494 19.01 -3.30 -40.17
N SER A 495 19.00 -4.62 -40.35
CA SER A 495 18.13 -5.34 -41.30
C SER A 495 16.81 -5.84 -40.68
N ALA A 496 16.71 -5.89 -39.36
CA ALA A 496 15.59 -6.47 -38.65
C ALA A 496 14.32 -5.62 -38.79
N LYS A 497 13.19 -6.31 -38.95
CA LYS A 497 11.87 -5.65 -38.94
C LYS A 497 11.51 -5.19 -37.53
N VAL A 498 10.59 -4.22 -37.43
CA VAL A 498 10.09 -3.70 -36.16
C VAL A 498 9.57 -4.82 -35.24
N THR A 499 8.94 -5.85 -35.81
CA THR A 499 8.47 -7.02 -35.06
C THR A 499 9.58 -7.87 -34.44
N GLU A 500 10.74 -7.91 -35.08
CA GLU A 500 11.92 -8.66 -34.62
C GLU A 500 12.67 -7.89 -33.52
N THR A 501 12.81 -6.57 -33.70
CA THR A 501 13.40 -5.69 -32.68
C THR A 501 12.54 -5.60 -31.44
N LYS A 502 11.21 -5.79 -31.56
CA LYS A 502 10.28 -5.80 -30.43
C LYS A 502 10.63 -6.91 -29.41
N ILE A 503 11.10 -8.05 -29.87
CA ILE A 503 11.52 -9.15 -28.97
C ILE A 503 12.64 -8.69 -28.02
N LEU A 504 13.59 -7.91 -28.56
CA LEU A 504 14.67 -7.37 -27.74
C LEU A 504 14.17 -6.29 -26.78
N THR A 505 13.31 -5.38 -27.23
CA THR A 505 12.78 -4.31 -26.38
C THR A 505 11.86 -4.84 -25.28
N ASP A 506 10.95 -5.76 -25.59
CA ASP A 506 10.09 -6.39 -24.59
C ASP A 506 10.94 -7.11 -23.52
N TRP A 507 12.02 -7.77 -23.94
CA TRP A 507 12.94 -8.40 -23.01
C TRP A 507 13.69 -7.37 -22.15
N LEU A 508 14.15 -6.26 -22.74
CA LEU A 508 14.81 -5.18 -21.98
C LEU A 508 13.87 -4.57 -20.91
N GLU A 509 12.59 -4.42 -21.24
CA GLU A 509 11.59 -3.94 -20.30
C GLU A 509 11.39 -4.87 -19.10
N GLU A 510 11.46 -6.18 -19.32
CA GLU A 510 11.39 -7.16 -18.23
C GLU A 510 12.63 -7.13 -17.32
N GLN A 511 13.77 -6.72 -17.86
CA GLN A 511 15.02 -6.62 -17.09
C GLN A 511 15.16 -5.29 -16.34
N ASP A 512 14.37 -4.28 -16.67
CA ASP A 512 14.41 -2.93 -16.08
C ASP A 512 13.75 -2.89 -14.69
N THR A 513 14.32 -3.62 -13.74
CA THR A 513 13.76 -3.82 -12.40
C THR A 513 14.34 -2.92 -11.31
N SER A 514 15.41 -2.18 -11.61
CA SER A 514 16.09 -1.29 -10.67
C SER A 514 16.82 -0.16 -11.39
N ALA A 515 17.13 0.93 -10.68
CA ALA A 515 17.91 2.04 -11.24
C ALA A 515 19.28 1.60 -11.80
N GLN A 516 19.92 0.62 -11.18
CA GLN A 516 21.17 0.06 -11.67
C GLN A 516 21.00 -0.72 -12.97
N CYS A 517 19.96 -1.54 -13.07
CA CYS A 517 19.62 -2.26 -14.32
C CYS A 517 19.28 -1.26 -15.43
N HIS A 518 18.50 -0.25 -15.12
CA HIS A 518 18.16 0.83 -16.06
C HIS A 518 19.41 1.50 -16.65
N ASP A 519 20.36 1.89 -15.80
CA ASP A 519 21.64 2.49 -16.24
C ASP A 519 22.46 1.58 -17.18
N ILE A 520 22.47 0.29 -16.88
CA ILE A 520 23.19 -0.70 -17.72
C ILE A 520 22.50 -0.84 -19.08
N ILE A 521 21.16 -0.89 -19.11
CA ILE A 521 20.37 -0.96 -20.34
C ILE A 521 20.61 0.31 -21.18
N VAL A 522 20.54 1.46 -20.57
CA VAL A 522 20.77 2.75 -21.24
C VAL A 522 22.15 2.77 -21.89
N LYS A 523 23.22 2.40 -21.17
CA LYS A 523 24.58 2.33 -21.71
C LYS A 523 24.70 1.33 -22.87
N PHE A 524 24.01 0.21 -22.77
CA PHE A 524 23.97 -0.79 -23.86
C PHE A 524 23.31 -0.19 -25.11
N ILE A 525 22.11 0.37 -25.00
CA ILE A 525 21.37 0.98 -26.12
C ILE A 525 22.16 2.12 -26.74
N GLU A 526 22.80 2.97 -25.95
CA GLU A 526 23.64 4.06 -26.45
C GLU A 526 24.89 3.57 -27.20
N SER A 527 25.32 2.34 -26.92
CA SER A 527 26.44 1.70 -27.63
C SER A 527 26.07 1.05 -28.98
N LEU A 528 24.76 0.96 -29.27
CA LEU A 528 24.26 0.35 -30.50
C LEU A 528 24.16 1.37 -31.64
N PRO A 529 24.40 0.93 -32.92
CA PRO A 529 24.28 1.76 -34.09
C PRO A 529 22.82 1.91 -34.53
N ILE A 530 21.99 2.59 -33.70
CA ILE A 530 20.55 2.76 -33.91
C ILE A 530 20.13 4.11 -34.52
N LEU A 531 21.07 5.04 -34.64
CA LEU A 531 20.83 6.32 -35.27
C LEU A 531 21.13 6.21 -36.78
N VAL A 532 20.11 6.36 -37.62
CA VAL A 532 20.22 6.23 -39.07
C VAL A 532 20.30 7.59 -39.70
N PHE A 533 21.45 7.90 -40.33
CA PHE A 533 21.70 9.13 -41.08
C PHE A 533 21.89 8.75 -42.56
N ASN A 534 20.99 9.17 -43.43
CA ASN A 534 21.03 8.86 -44.86
C ASN A 534 21.42 7.40 -45.18
N ASN A 535 22.71 7.09 -45.34
CA ASN A 535 23.22 5.75 -45.64
C ASN A 535 24.19 5.22 -44.54
N GLU A 536 24.28 5.89 -43.43
CA GLU A 536 25.18 5.55 -42.33
C GLU A 536 24.41 5.32 -41.03
N THR A 537 24.79 4.32 -40.26
CA THR A 537 24.26 4.08 -38.93
C THR A 537 25.30 4.38 -37.87
N LEU A 538 24.94 5.20 -36.90
CA LEU A 538 25.85 5.70 -35.88
C LEU A 538 25.37 5.34 -34.47
N LYS A 539 26.32 5.30 -33.56
CA LYS A 539 26.09 5.17 -32.13
C LYS A 539 25.88 6.55 -31.51
N ARG A 540 25.25 6.62 -30.34
CA ARG A 540 25.13 7.88 -29.60
C ARG A 540 26.49 8.54 -29.37
N SER A 541 27.52 7.75 -29.02
CA SER A 541 28.89 8.25 -28.77
C SER A 541 29.57 8.91 -29.96
N ASP A 542 29.11 8.60 -31.18
CA ASP A 542 29.64 9.22 -32.41
C ASP A 542 29.12 10.63 -32.63
N ILE A 543 27.98 10.96 -32.02
CA ILE A 543 27.30 12.25 -32.11
C ILE A 543 27.48 13.09 -30.83
N ILE A 544 27.48 12.41 -29.67
CA ILE A 544 27.51 13.07 -28.35
C ILE A 544 28.72 12.57 -27.57
N ARG A 545 29.66 13.45 -27.29
CA ARG A 545 30.92 13.11 -26.62
C ARG A 545 30.92 13.68 -25.20
N PRO A 546 31.37 12.91 -24.19
CA PRO A 546 31.55 13.44 -22.85
C PRO A 546 32.58 14.55 -22.83
N TYR A 547 32.28 15.63 -22.16
CA TYR A 547 33.13 16.81 -22.03
C TYR A 547 33.23 17.26 -20.58
N LYS A 548 34.43 17.44 -20.07
CA LYS A 548 34.68 18.01 -18.75
C LYS A 548 34.84 19.51 -18.84
N LYS A 549 33.80 20.24 -18.47
CA LYS A 549 33.81 21.71 -18.46
C LYS A 549 34.43 22.24 -17.18
N PRO A 550 35.49 23.06 -17.26
CA PRO A 550 36.05 23.65 -16.06
C PRO A 550 35.12 24.71 -15.48
N ILE A 551 34.82 24.60 -14.19
CA ILE A 551 34.12 25.66 -13.45
C ILE A 551 35.18 26.57 -12.85
N ILE A 552 35.20 27.82 -13.33
CA ILE A 552 36.19 28.82 -12.94
C ILE A 552 35.57 29.72 -11.86
N SER A 553 36.27 29.87 -10.75
CA SER A 553 35.97 30.88 -9.74
C SER A 553 37.27 31.60 -9.39
N ASN A 554 37.22 32.93 -9.34
CA ASN A 554 38.41 33.80 -9.07
C ASN A 554 39.62 33.46 -9.97
N ASN A 555 39.37 33.31 -11.28
CA ASN A 555 40.38 32.95 -12.30
C ASN A 555 41.12 31.61 -12.06
N ARG A 556 40.57 30.71 -11.28
CA ARG A 556 41.08 29.35 -11.05
C ARG A 556 39.99 28.32 -11.30
N VAL A 557 40.37 27.18 -11.88
CA VAL A 557 39.47 26.02 -12.03
C VAL A 557 39.24 25.44 -10.63
N VAL A 558 38.00 25.46 -10.17
CA VAL A 558 37.60 24.94 -8.85
C VAL A 558 37.17 23.49 -8.95
N ARG A 559 36.46 23.12 -10.00
CA ARG A 559 36.00 21.76 -10.27
C ARG A 559 35.67 21.61 -11.75
N TYR A 560 35.45 20.39 -12.18
CA TYR A 560 34.92 20.11 -13.51
C TYR A 560 33.46 19.63 -13.39
N SER A 561 32.60 20.08 -14.28
CA SER A 561 31.28 19.49 -14.50
C SER A 561 31.35 18.53 -15.67
N ASP A 562 30.65 17.39 -15.54
CA ASP A 562 30.48 16.48 -16.67
C ASP A 562 29.35 17.04 -17.54
N GLU A 563 29.70 17.41 -18.75
CA GLU A 563 28.80 17.90 -19.79
C GLU A 563 28.95 17.05 -21.05
N GLU A 564 28.06 17.25 -22.01
CA GLU A 564 28.08 16.55 -23.29
C GLU A 564 28.30 17.60 -24.37
N LYS A 565 29.18 17.30 -25.32
CA LYS A 565 29.38 18.10 -26.54
C LYS A 565 28.76 17.37 -27.72
N LEU A 566 27.78 18.02 -28.36
CA LEU A 566 27.14 17.51 -29.58
C LEU A 566 28.01 17.78 -30.82
N ASP A 567 27.85 16.91 -31.83
CA ASP A 567 28.43 17.15 -33.16
C ASP A 567 27.76 18.38 -33.80
N GLU A 568 28.55 19.26 -34.33
CA GLU A 568 28.08 20.54 -34.93
C GLU A 568 27.44 20.36 -36.31
N THR A 569 27.54 19.15 -36.89
CA THR A 569 27.02 18.83 -38.23
C THR A 569 25.89 17.84 -38.25
N LYS A 570 25.67 17.14 -37.15
CA LYS A 570 24.67 16.05 -37.02
C LYS A 570 23.70 16.36 -35.91
N ILE A 571 22.42 16.08 -36.12
CA ILE A 571 21.38 16.30 -35.12
C ILE A 571 20.51 15.06 -34.97
N ILE A 572 20.27 14.65 -33.71
CA ILE A 572 19.38 13.56 -33.39
C ILE A 572 17.95 14.10 -33.38
N ILE A 573 17.10 13.52 -34.20
CA ILE A 573 15.71 13.95 -34.33
C ILE A 573 14.86 13.32 -33.24
N THR A 574 14.08 14.15 -32.57
CA THR A 574 13.03 13.82 -31.58
C THR A 574 11.68 14.30 -32.11
N ASN A 575 10.59 13.95 -31.41
CA ASN A 575 9.25 14.44 -31.76
C ASN A 575 9.18 15.98 -31.81
N LYS A 576 9.95 16.64 -30.95
CA LYS A 576 10.05 18.12 -30.95
C LYS A 576 10.67 18.70 -32.23
N LEU A 577 11.50 17.93 -32.89
CA LEU A 577 12.22 18.33 -34.08
C LEU A 577 11.69 17.69 -35.37
N SER A 578 10.81 16.72 -35.29
CA SER A 578 10.32 15.94 -36.45
C SER A 578 9.65 16.81 -37.51
N GLY A 579 8.94 17.87 -37.10
CA GLY A 579 8.28 18.81 -38.03
C GLY A 579 9.23 19.75 -38.79
N VAL A 580 10.50 19.82 -38.43
CA VAL A 580 11.47 20.78 -39.00
C VAL A 580 12.70 20.11 -39.63
N VAL A 581 12.69 18.81 -39.83
CA VAL A 581 13.82 18.04 -40.39
C VAL A 581 14.32 18.64 -41.70
N ALA A 582 13.42 19.00 -42.63
CA ALA A 582 13.77 19.61 -43.89
C ALA A 582 14.46 20.98 -43.71
N LEU A 583 14.02 21.78 -42.72
CA LEU A 583 14.59 23.06 -42.40
C LEU A 583 15.99 22.92 -41.76
N LEU A 584 16.12 21.94 -40.84
CA LEU A 584 17.43 21.64 -40.25
C LEU A 584 18.43 21.17 -41.29
N SER A 585 18.03 20.37 -42.26
CA SER A 585 18.86 19.98 -43.39
C SER A 585 19.23 21.18 -44.27
N LYS A 586 18.29 22.10 -44.51
CA LYS A 586 18.49 23.31 -45.29
C LYS A 586 19.53 24.27 -44.69
N ILE A 587 19.62 24.32 -43.35
CA ILE A 587 20.62 25.08 -42.63
C ILE A 587 21.95 24.32 -42.40
N GLY A 588 22.06 23.09 -42.90
CA GLY A 588 23.32 22.36 -42.95
C GLY A 588 23.51 21.24 -41.95
N PHE A 589 22.43 20.75 -41.33
CA PHE A 589 22.51 19.55 -40.50
C PHE A 589 22.25 18.26 -41.29
N SER A 590 23.01 17.24 -40.99
CA SER A 590 22.59 15.86 -41.25
C SER A 590 21.68 15.39 -40.12
N CYS A 591 20.47 14.98 -40.47
CA CYS A 591 19.44 14.63 -39.50
C CYS A 591 19.30 13.09 -39.37
N SER A 592 19.16 12.59 -38.16
CA SER A 592 18.88 11.17 -37.94
C SER A 592 17.41 10.83 -38.24
N ASN A 593 17.09 9.51 -38.21
CA ASN A 593 15.71 9.08 -38.01
C ASN A 593 15.17 9.63 -36.69
N ASN A 594 13.84 9.70 -36.56
CA ASN A 594 13.21 10.07 -35.27
C ASN A 594 13.44 8.96 -34.24
N ILE A 595 14.29 9.22 -33.26
CA ILE A 595 14.65 8.22 -32.25
C ILE A 595 13.48 7.87 -31.33
N GLU A 596 12.52 8.78 -31.14
CA GLU A 596 11.33 8.52 -30.29
C GLU A 596 10.34 7.56 -30.95
N GLU A 597 10.41 7.37 -32.26
CA GLU A 597 9.68 6.31 -32.99
C GLU A 597 10.42 4.95 -32.95
N SER A 598 11.67 4.96 -32.50
CA SER A 598 12.41 3.73 -32.32
C SER A 598 11.87 2.90 -31.16
N PRO A 599 11.84 1.56 -31.28
CA PRO A 599 11.53 0.66 -30.17
C PRO A 599 12.44 0.85 -28.94
N PHE A 600 13.61 1.46 -29.13
CA PHE A 600 14.61 1.70 -28.08
C PHE A 600 14.50 3.10 -27.43
N SER A 601 13.54 3.91 -27.82
CA SER A 601 13.39 5.31 -27.35
C SER A 601 13.39 5.46 -25.85
N LYS A 602 12.74 4.55 -25.12
CA LYS A 602 12.63 4.53 -23.66
C LYS A 602 14.01 4.49 -22.97
N TYR A 603 15.00 3.88 -23.59
CA TYR A 603 16.34 3.67 -23.01
C TYR A 603 17.41 4.54 -23.66
N PHE A 604 17.02 5.42 -24.57
CA PHE A 604 17.94 6.34 -25.21
C PHE A 604 17.94 7.68 -24.49
N ARG A 605 19.10 8.08 -23.93
CA ARG A 605 19.22 9.42 -23.32
C ARG A 605 19.28 10.48 -24.40
N HIS A 606 18.24 11.29 -24.44
CA HIS A 606 18.21 12.43 -25.35
C HIS A 606 19.25 13.46 -24.95
N PRO A 607 19.83 14.19 -25.91
CA PRO A 607 20.62 15.37 -25.60
C PRO A 607 19.74 16.40 -24.88
N LYS A 608 20.34 17.23 -24.05
CA LYS A 608 19.59 18.28 -23.37
C LYS A 608 19.05 19.26 -24.41
N ASP A 609 17.79 19.63 -24.27
CA ASP A 609 17.13 20.58 -25.19
C ASP A 609 17.91 21.87 -25.34
N ILE A 610 18.56 22.37 -24.29
CA ILE A 610 19.40 23.57 -24.35
C ILE A 610 20.64 23.37 -25.21
N ASP A 611 21.27 22.21 -25.22
CA ASP A 611 22.44 21.92 -26.03
C ASP A 611 22.05 21.82 -27.50
N VAL A 612 20.90 21.18 -27.80
CA VAL A 612 20.31 21.13 -29.14
C VAL A 612 19.96 22.53 -29.61
N PHE A 613 19.36 23.35 -28.77
CA PHE A 613 19.07 24.74 -29.06
C PHE A 613 20.32 25.50 -29.43
N ASN A 614 21.40 25.36 -28.66
CA ASN A 614 22.65 26.08 -28.89
C ASN A 614 23.30 25.74 -30.24
N ILE A 615 23.34 24.44 -30.62
CA ILE A 615 23.91 24.08 -31.95
C ILE A 615 23.05 24.58 -33.11
N ILE A 616 21.72 24.60 -32.94
CA ILE A 616 20.82 25.18 -33.93
C ILE A 616 21.10 26.69 -34.07
N CYS A 617 21.28 27.41 -32.96
CA CYS A 617 21.64 28.83 -32.98
C CYS A 617 22.94 29.08 -33.77
N GLU A 618 23.99 28.29 -33.56
CA GLU A 618 25.25 28.43 -34.30
C GLU A 618 25.04 28.22 -35.80
N LYS A 619 24.28 27.22 -36.21
CA LYS A 619 23.97 26.96 -37.63
C LYS A 619 23.11 28.06 -38.25
N VAL A 620 22.16 28.60 -37.51
CA VAL A 620 21.31 29.70 -37.96
C VAL A 620 22.14 30.98 -38.20
N LYS A 621 23.16 31.28 -37.38
CA LYS A 621 24.06 32.43 -37.61
C LYS A 621 24.70 32.38 -39.00
N GLU A 622 25.08 31.19 -39.44
CA GLU A 622 25.75 30.99 -40.71
C GLU A 622 24.77 30.95 -41.90
N ASN A 623 23.57 30.37 -41.70
CA ASN A 623 22.71 29.95 -42.80
C ASN A 623 21.28 30.53 -42.75
N LYS A 624 20.99 31.53 -41.90
CA LYS A 624 19.63 32.08 -41.75
C LYS A 624 19.02 32.64 -43.04
N ASN A 625 19.85 33.16 -43.96
CA ASN A 625 19.40 33.74 -45.21
C ASN A 625 18.88 32.69 -46.21
N THR A 626 19.06 31.41 -45.93
CA THR A 626 18.51 30.31 -46.76
C THR A 626 17.05 30.02 -46.46
N LEU A 627 16.53 30.55 -45.36
CA LEU A 627 15.15 30.33 -44.87
C LEU A 627 14.26 31.50 -45.27
N ASN A 628 13.05 31.21 -45.74
CA ASN A 628 12.02 32.23 -45.94
C ASN A 628 11.37 32.61 -44.58
N PRO A 629 10.61 33.70 -44.50
CA PRO A 629 10.00 34.13 -43.22
C PRO A 629 9.09 33.09 -42.54
N LEU A 630 8.35 32.31 -43.29
CA LEU A 630 7.48 31.26 -42.76
C LEU A 630 8.32 30.10 -42.19
N GLU A 631 9.37 29.70 -42.89
CA GLU A 631 10.35 28.72 -42.42
C GLU A 631 11.06 29.18 -41.15
N LYS A 632 11.46 30.46 -41.06
CA LYS A 632 12.04 31.08 -39.87
C LYS A 632 11.06 31.01 -38.71
N LEU A 633 9.78 31.32 -38.90
CA LEU A 633 8.75 31.24 -37.87
C LEU A 633 8.55 29.80 -37.42
N THR A 634 8.49 28.83 -38.32
CA THR A 634 8.36 27.42 -38.01
C THR A 634 9.54 26.94 -37.18
N LEU A 635 10.74 27.28 -37.55
CA LEU A 635 11.96 26.95 -36.80
C LEU A 635 11.96 27.62 -35.41
N PHE A 636 11.58 28.91 -35.36
CA PHE A 636 11.46 29.62 -34.09
C PHE A 636 10.49 28.97 -33.11
N ASN A 637 9.31 28.58 -33.57
CA ASN A 637 8.32 27.90 -32.73
C ASN A 637 8.85 26.54 -32.19
N THR A 638 9.61 25.84 -33.00
CA THR A 638 10.30 24.62 -32.58
C THR A 638 11.37 24.91 -31.52
N MET A 639 12.23 25.90 -31.76
CA MET A 639 13.27 26.33 -30.83
C MET A 639 12.68 26.82 -29.50
N LYS A 640 11.53 27.51 -29.53
CA LYS A 640 10.78 27.94 -28.35
C LYS A 640 10.35 26.77 -27.48
N ASN A 641 10.02 25.64 -28.09
CA ASN A 641 9.62 24.42 -27.35
C ASN A 641 10.79 23.66 -26.72
N LEU A 642 12.04 24.02 -27.09
CA LEU A 642 13.24 23.41 -26.55
C LEU A 642 13.76 24.09 -25.28
N THR A 643 13.39 25.34 -24.99
CA THR A 643 14.10 26.11 -24.00
C THR A 643 13.28 27.19 -23.28
N GLY A 644 13.93 27.96 -22.39
CA GLY A 644 13.31 28.99 -21.58
C GLY A 644 13.27 30.41 -22.23
N VAL A 645 12.84 31.39 -21.45
CA VAL A 645 12.56 32.76 -21.97
C VAL A 645 13.81 33.47 -22.47
N GLY A 646 14.97 33.25 -21.83
CA GLY A 646 16.22 33.92 -22.22
C GLY A 646 16.73 33.46 -23.59
N GLU A 647 16.73 32.15 -23.74
CA GLU A 647 17.18 31.47 -24.96
C GLU A 647 16.20 31.69 -26.12
N VAL A 648 14.88 31.74 -25.83
CA VAL A 648 13.86 32.12 -26.83
C VAL A 648 14.13 33.49 -27.41
N LYS A 649 14.54 34.43 -26.59
CA LYS A 649 14.93 35.78 -27.08
C LYS A 649 16.15 35.75 -27.99
N LEU A 650 17.13 34.91 -27.68
CA LEU A 650 18.30 34.71 -28.54
C LEU A 650 17.90 34.16 -29.90
N ALA A 651 17.06 33.14 -29.95
CA ALA A 651 16.55 32.54 -31.19
C ALA A 651 15.77 33.58 -32.02
N GLN A 652 14.93 34.36 -31.39
CA GLN A 652 14.17 35.41 -32.04
C GLN A 652 15.11 36.44 -32.71
N ASN A 653 16.14 36.90 -32.02
CA ASN A 653 17.12 37.82 -32.56
C ASN A 653 17.94 37.27 -33.73
N LEU A 654 18.22 35.98 -33.71
CA LEU A 654 18.97 35.33 -34.77
C LEU A 654 18.15 35.15 -36.06
N LEU A 655 16.85 34.86 -35.91
CA LEU A 655 15.98 34.51 -37.01
C LEU A 655 15.28 35.73 -37.61
N PHE A 656 14.82 36.67 -36.80
CA PHE A 656 13.99 37.78 -37.23
C PHE A 656 14.63 39.15 -36.92
N GLN A 657 14.35 40.08 -37.78
CA GLN A 657 14.68 41.48 -37.61
C GLN A 657 13.39 42.27 -37.41
N ASN A 658 13.40 43.18 -36.44
CA ASN A 658 12.27 44.09 -36.24
C ASN A 658 12.31 45.25 -37.27
N GLN A 659 11.20 46.01 -37.34
CA GLN A 659 11.08 47.17 -38.25
C GLN A 659 12.11 48.27 -37.96
N ALA A 660 12.65 48.34 -36.74
CA ALA A 660 13.74 49.25 -36.38
C ALA A 660 15.12 48.75 -36.86
N HIS A 661 15.18 47.64 -37.59
CA HIS A 661 16.42 46.97 -38.05
C HIS A 661 17.38 46.58 -36.91
N THR A 662 16.84 46.39 -35.72
CA THR A 662 17.57 45.90 -34.54
C THR A 662 17.08 44.52 -34.12
N HIS A 663 18.00 43.67 -33.65
CA HIS A 663 17.63 42.36 -33.11
C HIS A 663 17.37 42.48 -31.61
N ARG A 664 16.12 42.77 -31.23
CA ARG A 664 15.74 42.84 -29.82
C ARG A 664 14.97 41.62 -29.38
N CYS A 665 15.27 41.17 -28.18
CA CYS A 665 14.77 39.95 -27.58
C CYS A 665 13.41 40.14 -26.91
N TRP A 666 12.35 40.27 -27.68
CA TRP A 666 11.00 40.39 -27.15
C TRP A 666 10.13 39.25 -27.73
N LEU A 667 9.43 38.51 -26.87
CA LEU A 667 8.44 37.52 -27.30
C LEU A 667 7.35 38.13 -28.18
N SER A 668 7.20 39.45 -28.13
CA SER A 668 6.17 40.25 -28.78
C SER A 668 6.60 40.86 -30.10
N ILE A 669 7.81 40.60 -30.59
CA ILE A 669 8.28 41.17 -31.88
C ILE A 669 7.51 40.62 -33.08
N MET A 670 6.81 39.54 -32.93
CA MET A 670 6.15 38.81 -34.00
C MET A 670 4.76 39.39 -34.33
N THR A 671 4.68 40.68 -34.53
CA THR A 671 3.47 41.30 -35.10
C THR A 671 3.72 41.73 -36.55
N ALA A 672 2.66 41.80 -37.35
CA ALA A 672 2.76 42.17 -38.74
C ALA A 672 3.35 43.59 -38.90
N TYR A 673 4.12 43.78 -39.97
CA TYR A 673 4.61 45.10 -40.36
C TYR A 673 3.45 46.08 -40.58
N SER A 674 3.63 47.29 -40.05
CA SER A 674 2.70 48.41 -40.32
C SER A 674 3.48 49.71 -40.41
N PRO A 675 3.40 50.43 -41.55
CA PRO A 675 4.13 51.67 -41.75
C PRO A 675 3.61 52.84 -40.91
N ASN A 676 2.38 52.71 -40.36
CA ASN A 676 1.73 53.77 -39.59
C ASN A 676 1.92 53.64 -38.08
N LEU A 677 2.80 52.74 -37.63
CA LEU A 677 3.08 52.56 -36.20
C LEU A 677 4.01 53.70 -35.69
N PRO A 678 3.85 54.10 -34.44
CA PRO A 678 4.84 54.97 -33.81
C PRO A 678 6.24 54.35 -33.84
N GLN A 679 7.26 55.19 -34.04
CA GLN A 679 8.65 54.71 -34.17
C GLN A 679 9.12 53.85 -32.99
N TRP A 680 8.63 54.10 -31.77
CA TRP A 680 8.97 53.30 -30.59
C TRP A 680 8.43 51.86 -30.66
N MET A 681 7.42 51.62 -31.50
CA MET A 681 6.87 50.27 -31.72
C MET A 681 7.63 49.45 -32.76
N TYR A 682 8.55 50.07 -33.51
CA TYR A 682 9.31 49.35 -34.53
C TYR A 682 10.12 48.19 -33.98
N GLU A 683 10.42 48.20 -32.69
CA GLU A 683 11.08 47.08 -32.02
C GLU A 683 10.19 45.87 -31.81
N TYR A 684 8.86 46.01 -31.95
CA TYR A 684 7.86 44.98 -31.71
C TYR A 684 7.16 44.52 -32.98
N THR A 685 7.59 45.02 -34.15
CA THR A 685 7.00 44.65 -35.42
C THR A 685 8.05 44.01 -36.33
N ILE A 686 7.61 43.00 -37.08
CA ILE A 686 8.49 42.33 -38.03
C ILE A 686 8.97 43.32 -39.13
N CYS A 687 10.19 43.13 -39.64
CA CYS A 687 10.74 43.94 -40.71
C CYS A 687 9.88 43.80 -41.98
N GLU A 688 9.73 44.89 -42.74
CA GLU A 688 8.98 44.90 -44.01
C GLU A 688 9.43 43.80 -44.98
N GLU A 689 10.72 43.54 -45.08
CA GLU A 689 11.33 42.52 -45.95
C GLU A 689 10.93 41.08 -45.52
N GLU A 690 10.53 40.89 -44.28
CA GLU A 690 10.14 39.61 -43.72
C GLU A 690 8.61 39.48 -43.55
N SER A 691 7.83 40.48 -43.95
CA SER A 691 6.39 40.47 -43.84
C SER A 691 5.72 39.69 -44.97
N PHE A 692 5.00 38.64 -44.65
CA PHE A 692 4.22 37.83 -45.58
C PHE A 692 2.81 37.64 -45.07
N PRO A 693 1.78 37.63 -45.93
CA PRO A 693 0.41 37.36 -45.50
C PRO A 693 0.25 36.00 -44.80
N GLU A 694 1.06 35.02 -45.20
CA GLU A 694 1.06 33.67 -44.66
C GLU A 694 1.53 33.61 -43.20
N LEU A 695 2.29 34.61 -42.76
CA LEU A 695 2.74 34.71 -41.37
C LEU A 695 1.68 35.27 -40.42
N GLU A 696 0.68 36.02 -40.95
CA GLU A 696 -0.30 36.70 -40.12
C GLU A 696 -1.02 35.79 -39.11
N PRO A 697 -1.45 34.58 -39.46
CA PRO A 697 -2.08 33.64 -38.51
C PRO A 697 -1.18 33.23 -37.34
N PHE A 698 0.13 33.32 -37.49
CA PHE A 698 1.14 32.91 -36.51
C PHE A 698 1.70 34.06 -35.66
N LEU A 699 1.41 35.30 -36.06
CA LEU A 699 1.89 36.45 -35.33
C LEU A 699 1.11 36.67 -34.04
N VAL A 700 1.78 37.22 -33.03
CA VAL A 700 1.13 37.56 -31.76
C VAL A 700 0.20 38.76 -32.01
N LYS A 701 -1.03 38.68 -31.50
CA LYS A 701 -2.01 39.76 -31.63
C LYS A 701 -1.50 41.06 -30.97
N ARG A 702 -1.76 42.18 -31.60
CA ARG A 702 -1.38 43.52 -31.14
C ARG A 702 -1.75 43.77 -29.68
N ASP A 703 -2.95 43.40 -29.24
CA ASP A 703 -3.42 43.63 -27.87
C ASP A 703 -2.60 42.91 -26.83
N LYS A 704 -2.16 41.68 -27.15
CA LYS A 704 -1.29 40.91 -26.25
C LYS A 704 0.11 41.52 -26.12
N ILE A 705 0.66 42.02 -27.21
CA ILE A 705 1.95 42.71 -27.22
C ILE A 705 1.88 43.99 -26.38
N PHE A 706 0.79 44.73 -26.56
CA PHE A 706 0.54 45.95 -25.83
C PHE A 706 0.43 45.74 -24.31
N ASP A 707 -0.33 44.73 -23.91
CA ASP A 707 -0.44 44.32 -22.49
C ASP A 707 0.92 44.02 -21.87
N ASP A 708 1.79 43.35 -22.61
CA ASP A 708 3.11 42.97 -22.15
C ASP A 708 4.04 44.16 -21.99
N ILE A 709 4.01 45.07 -22.96
CA ILE A 709 4.79 46.32 -22.92
C ILE A 709 4.35 47.18 -21.75
N ILE A 710 3.07 47.39 -21.59
CA ILE A 710 2.54 48.28 -20.56
C ILE A 710 2.81 47.71 -19.17
N LYS A 711 2.60 46.42 -18.96
CA LYS A 711 2.82 45.81 -17.66
C LYS A 711 4.28 45.75 -17.25
N ASN A 712 5.18 45.46 -18.21
CA ASN A 712 6.55 45.10 -17.90
C ASN A 712 7.59 46.14 -18.32
N LYS A 713 7.29 47.07 -19.27
CA LYS A 713 8.25 47.97 -19.91
C LYS A 713 7.81 49.45 -19.94
N ILE A 714 6.72 49.80 -19.36
CA ILE A 714 6.20 51.16 -19.42
C ILE A 714 7.16 52.18 -18.85
N ASP A 715 7.97 51.86 -17.86
CA ASP A 715 8.94 52.75 -17.27
C ASP A 715 10.08 53.08 -18.24
N GLU A 716 10.46 52.12 -19.09
CA GLU A 716 11.48 52.33 -20.11
C GLU A 716 10.92 53.16 -21.30
N LEU A 717 9.69 52.81 -21.71
CA LEU A 717 9.02 53.52 -22.81
C LEU A 717 8.72 54.97 -22.49
N ARG A 718 8.29 55.29 -21.27
CA ARG A 718 8.04 56.67 -20.84
C ARG A 718 9.25 57.60 -20.85
N LYS A 719 10.47 57.07 -20.84
CA LYS A 719 11.69 57.87 -20.99
C LYS A 719 11.83 58.45 -22.38
N VAL A 720 11.21 57.85 -23.39
CA VAL A 720 11.36 58.16 -24.82
C VAL A 720 10.06 58.67 -25.44
N VAL A 721 8.90 58.13 -24.99
CA VAL A 721 7.58 58.44 -25.54
C VAL A 721 6.65 58.92 -24.42
N PRO A 722 5.96 60.07 -24.60
CA PRO A 722 4.93 60.51 -23.66
C PRO A 722 3.84 59.47 -23.49
N LEU A 723 3.37 59.32 -22.26
CA LEU A 723 2.34 58.32 -21.93
C LEU A 723 1.03 58.57 -22.70
N LYS A 724 0.74 59.84 -23.01
CA LYS A 724 -0.42 60.22 -23.83
C LYS A 724 -0.37 59.67 -25.24
N GLU A 725 0.81 59.66 -25.90
CA GLU A 725 0.93 59.04 -27.21
C GLU A 725 0.74 57.51 -27.18
N ILE A 726 1.25 56.87 -26.16
CA ILE A 726 1.02 55.45 -25.94
C ILE A 726 -0.48 55.19 -25.73
N TYR A 727 -1.15 56.00 -24.94
CA TYR A 727 -2.60 55.88 -24.70
C TYR A 727 -3.41 56.12 -26.01
N LEU A 728 -3.17 57.19 -26.72
CA LEU A 728 -3.92 57.51 -27.95
C LEU A 728 -3.83 56.39 -28.99
N PHE A 729 -2.73 55.70 -29.04
CA PHE A 729 -2.56 54.59 -29.95
C PHE A 729 -3.38 53.33 -29.53
N TYR A 730 -3.54 53.13 -28.23
CA TYR A 730 -4.13 51.89 -27.66
C TYR A 730 -5.38 52.14 -26.84
N LYS A 731 -6.01 53.29 -26.96
CA LYS A 731 -7.13 53.69 -26.08
C LYS A 731 -8.26 52.66 -26.02
N ASP A 732 -8.52 51.94 -27.11
CA ASP A 732 -9.59 50.95 -27.19
C ASP A 732 -9.31 49.67 -26.40
N THR A 733 -8.06 49.43 -26.05
CA THR A 733 -7.61 48.26 -25.28
C THR A 733 -7.14 48.58 -23.87
N TRP A 734 -7.12 49.87 -23.53
CA TRP A 734 -6.66 50.38 -22.23
C TRP A 734 -7.74 50.23 -21.15
N THR A 735 -7.44 49.52 -20.07
CA THR A 735 -8.41 49.26 -19.01
C THR A 735 -8.38 50.35 -17.93
N PRO A 736 -9.56 50.68 -17.33
CA PRO A 736 -9.64 51.60 -16.21
C PRO A 736 -8.81 51.18 -14.98
N GLY A 737 -8.69 49.90 -14.75
CA GLY A 737 -7.82 49.35 -13.69
C GLY A 737 -6.34 49.63 -13.90
N PHE A 738 -5.89 49.63 -15.15
CA PHE A 738 -4.51 49.99 -15.49
C PHE A 738 -4.26 51.49 -15.31
N THR A 739 -5.21 52.33 -15.69
CA THR A 739 -5.15 53.79 -15.44
C THR A 739 -4.97 54.09 -13.96
N LYS A 740 -5.74 53.39 -13.09
CA LYS A 740 -5.58 53.49 -11.63
C LYS A 740 -4.18 53.13 -11.15
N THR A 741 -3.63 52.04 -11.70
CA THR A 741 -2.25 51.63 -11.40
C THR A 741 -1.23 52.69 -11.81
N LEU A 742 -1.39 53.32 -12.95
CA LEU A 742 -0.51 54.40 -13.38
C LEU A 742 -0.58 55.62 -12.43
N ILE A 743 -1.78 56.02 -12.05
CA ILE A 743 -1.99 57.11 -11.08
C ILE A 743 -1.32 56.76 -9.72
N ASP A 744 -1.46 55.55 -9.27
CA ASP A 744 -0.84 55.11 -8.00
C ASP A 744 0.71 55.05 -8.12
N LYS A 745 1.26 54.65 -9.26
CA LYS A 745 2.70 54.48 -9.47
C LYS A 745 3.43 55.80 -9.75
N TYR A 746 2.84 56.67 -10.58
CA TYR A 746 3.50 57.88 -11.09
C TYR A 746 2.94 59.17 -10.52
N GLY A 747 1.89 59.11 -9.75
CA GLY A 747 1.14 60.28 -9.30
C GLY A 747 0.28 60.86 -10.42
N ILE A 748 -0.26 62.03 -10.17
CA ILE A 748 -1.12 62.75 -11.13
C ILE A 748 -0.22 63.67 -11.95
N THR A 749 -0.04 63.34 -13.22
CA THR A 749 0.73 64.15 -14.23
C THR A 749 -0.24 64.66 -15.28
N ASP A 750 0.17 65.71 -16.04
CA ASP A 750 -0.66 66.26 -17.11
C ASP A 750 -1.04 65.20 -18.15
N ASP A 751 -0.13 64.29 -18.50
CA ASP A 751 -0.40 63.18 -19.41
C ASP A 751 -1.54 62.27 -18.85
N ILE A 752 -1.49 61.98 -17.57
CA ILE A 752 -2.51 61.09 -16.95
C ILE A 752 -3.84 61.86 -16.82
N LEU A 753 -3.84 63.11 -16.51
CA LEU A 753 -5.06 63.97 -16.49
C LEU A 753 -5.75 63.97 -17.84
N GLU A 754 -5.01 64.14 -18.93
CA GLU A 754 -5.56 64.12 -20.30
C GLU A 754 -6.11 62.73 -20.67
N MET A 755 -5.38 61.66 -20.34
CA MET A 755 -5.85 60.31 -20.55
C MET A 755 -7.15 60.00 -19.78
N VAL A 756 -7.20 60.40 -18.51
CA VAL A 756 -8.40 60.17 -17.67
C VAL A 756 -9.57 61.01 -18.13
N SER A 757 -9.36 62.18 -18.74
CA SER A 757 -10.43 63.00 -19.29
C SER A 757 -11.22 62.28 -20.39
N GLU A 758 -10.56 61.36 -21.10
CA GLU A 758 -11.14 60.53 -22.17
C GLU A 758 -11.64 59.14 -21.71
N GLN A 759 -11.40 58.80 -20.45
CA GLN A 759 -11.81 57.51 -19.86
C GLN A 759 -13.24 57.51 -19.29
N ASP A 760 -13.72 56.32 -18.96
CA ASP A 760 -15.02 56.12 -18.33
C ASP A 760 -15.09 56.74 -16.91
N GLY A 761 -16.30 56.76 -16.34
CA GLY A 761 -16.55 57.34 -15.04
C GLY A 761 -15.76 56.70 -13.89
N GLU A 762 -15.31 55.46 -14.00
CA GLU A 762 -14.58 54.78 -12.95
C GLU A 762 -13.14 55.30 -12.78
N SER A 763 -12.43 55.50 -13.88
CA SER A 763 -11.08 56.10 -13.86
C SER A 763 -11.12 57.55 -13.40
N LYS A 764 -12.14 58.33 -13.83
CA LYS A 764 -12.36 59.70 -13.39
C LYS A 764 -12.65 59.76 -11.88
N ARG A 765 -13.48 58.87 -11.40
CA ARG A 765 -13.79 58.80 -9.96
C ARG A 765 -12.55 58.48 -9.11
N TYR A 766 -11.73 57.53 -9.56
CA TYR A 766 -10.46 57.24 -8.88
C TYR A 766 -9.48 58.41 -8.88
N LEU A 767 -9.39 59.14 -9.97
CA LEU A 767 -8.56 60.36 -10.09
C LEU A 767 -9.05 61.42 -9.09
N LEU A 768 -10.38 61.69 -9.04
CA LEU A 768 -10.98 62.64 -8.10
C LEU A 768 -10.71 62.27 -6.64
N LEU A 769 -10.78 61.02 -6.30
CA LEU A 769 -10.45 60.51 -4.96
C LEU A 769 -8.97 60.73 -4.62
N LYS A 770 -8.06 60.62 -5.58
CA LYS A 770 -6.62 60.86 -5.37
C LYS A 770 -6.26 62.33 -5.32
N VAL A 771 -6.89 63.20 -6.13
CA VAL A 771 -6.65 64.62 -6.15
C VAL A 771 -7.19 65.26 -4.89
N ASN A 772 -8.37 64.89 -4.44
CA ASN A 772 -9.04 65.40 -3.25
C ASN A 772 -8.62 64.62 -2.00
N LYS A 773 -7.37 64.62 -1.63
CA LYS A 773 -6.83 64.02 -0.41
C LYS A 773 -7.47 64.49 0.90
N ILE A 774 -8.46 65.38 0.86
CA ILE A 774 -9.19 65.95 2.01
C ILE A 774 -10.54 65.29 2.06
N SER A 775 -10.70 64.43 3.07
CA SER A 775 -11.97 63.95 3.66
C SER A 775 -13.23 64.22 2.83
N LEU A 776 -13.51 63.41 1.86
CA LEU A 776 -14.85 63.24 1.33
C LEU A 776 -15.53 62.13 2.13
N ASP A 777 -16.48 62.58 2.91
CA ASP A 777 -17.45 61.69 3.58
C ASP A 777 -18.18 60.90 2.49
N LEU A 778 -17.81 59.65 2.33
CA LEU A 778 -18.32 58.72 1.32
C LEU A 778 -19.83 58.42 1.47
N SER A 779 -20.46 58.99 2.46
CA SER A 779 -21.93 58.88 2.67
C SER A 779 -22.75 59.92 1.87
N LYS A 780 -22.10 60.82 1.16
CA LYS A 780 -22.75 61.90 0.40
C LYS A 780 -22.47 61.93 -1.11
N VAL A 781 -21.95 60.80 -1.68
CA VAL A 781 -21.76 60.67 -3.14
C VAL A 781 -22.60 59.53 -3.69
#